data_60beede1b63f18604fcafbb6d61a58e0
#
_entry.id   60beede1b63f18604fcafbb6d61a58e0
#
_cell.length_a   1.000
_cell.length_b   1.000
_cell.length_c   1.000
_cell.angle_alpha   90.00
_cell.angle_beta   90.00
_cell.angle_gamma   90.00
#
_symmetry.space_group_name_H-M   'P 1'
#
loop_
_entity.id
_entity.type
_entity.pdbx_description
1 polymer ?
#
loop_
_entity_poly.entity_id
_entity_poly.type
_entity_poly.pdbx_seq_one_letter_code
_entity_poly.pdbx_strand_id
1 'polypeptide(L)'
;ICPMTEASSPTPRFPVFLHGGDYNPDQWLDHPEILEQDIELMHKAHVNCVSIAIFAWARLEPEDGVYDFAWLDEVIERLWRGGIHIILATPSGARPAWMAQKYPEVLRVNQHYERYHFGGRHNHCLTSPVYRRKVREMDTALAQRYAHHPAVILWHLSNEFSGDCYCPLCQEKFRQWLKKRYGTLENLNQAWWTSFWSHRYTDWSQVEAPGEMAETSTNGMFIDWRRFSTHQCKTFMMAERDAVQAVDATLKCTANLMERFWDYDYFSLAEGMDVVSWDSYPAWHSGDDVAKAAEFAMNHDIMRSLKNQPFLLMESTPSQVNWKPVNKLKRPGMHLLSSLQAVAHGSQSVCYFQWRKGRGAAEQFHGAVVDHDGRGDTRVFRDVTQVGQALETLQPLYSKPNAPAKACILFDWSNWWAIDYAQTGQKGNMRYFDSVNMHYRALWEQGIAVDFRDMRPCTDLSQYRLVVAPMLFLMKEGFSQKLRAFVENGGTLLMTYFSGVVDDSGLAYLGGAPHDLTDVLGVRATELDALYPQDVQHMVFPDGRRYAVHELCELPEKHDAQVLAEYGEDFYAGLPCLTKHAFGAGQAYYLAAKPEQDGLDAIYTAIAAELSLPKAMQEKLPTGVIATERGGAAFVQNYSGKTQQVTLDGSYEEMLTGEVLSGTQEMPVNGVWVLKKQA
;
A
#
# COMPACT_ATOMS: atom_id res chain seq x y z
N ILE A 1 -21.75 0.87 -0.86
CA ILE A 1 -21.50 2.09 -1.64
C ILE A 1 -20.04 2.41 -1.48
N CYS A 2 -19.23 2.28 -2.56
CA CYS A 2 -17.88 2.83 -2.54
C CYS A 2 -18.02 4.35 -2.44
N PRO A 3 -17.56 4.99 -1.36
CA PRO A 3 -17.75 6.42 -1.24
C PRO A 3 -16.87 7.14 -2.28
N MET A 4 -17.51 7.79 -3.23
CA MET A 4 -16.91 8.89 -3.96
C MET A 4 -16.99 10.10 -3.02
N THR A 5 -15.89 10.44 -2.35
CA THR A 5 -15.85 11.61 -1.48
C THR A 5 -14.98 12.69 -2.10
N GLU A 6 -15.47 13.93 -2.04
CA GLU A 6 -14.66 15.12 -2.28
C GLU A 6 -13.42 15.07 -1.36
N ALA A 7 -12.30 15.63 -1.83
CA ALA A 7 -11.07 15.69 -1.06
C ALA A 7 -11.30 16.44 0.26
N SER A 8 -11.66 15.69 1.31
CA SER A 8 -11.88 16.24 2.64
C SER A 8 -10.56 16.30 3.41
N SER A 9 -10.42 17.32 4.25
CA SER A 9 -9.30 17.37 5.18
C SER A 9 -9.36 16.21 6.17
N PRO A 10 -8.30 15.43 6.37
CA PRO A 10 -8.24 14.38 7.39
C PRO A 10 -8.25 14.96 8.80
N THR A 11 -7.81 16.23 8.94
CA THR A 11 -7.69 16.92 10.22
C THR A 11 -8.46 18.22 10.20
N PRO A 12 -9.80 18.18 10.36
CA PRO A 12 -10.62 19.40 10.31
C PRO A 12 -10.18 20.52 11.27
N ARG A 13 -9.55 20.12 12.40
CA ARG A 13 -9.04 21.06 13.41
C ARG A 13 -7.73 21.73 13.00
N PHE A 14 -6.98 21.16 12.06
CA PHE A 14 -5.69 21.67 11.60
C PHE A 14 -5.46 21.34 10.12
N PRO A 15 -6.13 22.02 9.18
CA PRO A 15 -6.14 21.70 7.76
C PRO A 15 -4.90 22.22 7.03
N VAL A 16 -3.71 21.76 7.41
CA VAL A 16 -2.43 22.09 6.78
C VAL A 16 -1.64 20.81 6.50
N PHE A 17 -0.62 20.88 5.63
CA PHE A 17 0.33 19.80 5.51
C PHE A 17 0.97 19.49 6.86
N LEU A 18 0.88 18.27 7.31
CA LEU A 18 1.51 17.82 8.55
C LEU A 18 2.98 17.48 8.29
N HIS A 19 3.84 17.97 9.18
CA HIS A 19 5.27 17.69 9.18
C HIS A 19 5.73 17.37 10.60
N GLY A 20 6.30 16.21 10.81
CA GLY A 20 6.73 15.76 12.13
C GLY A 20 6.86 14.25 12.19
N GLY A 21 6.23 13.60 13.15
CA GLY A 21 6.23 12.15 13.21
C GLY A 21 6.23 11.59 14.62
N ASP A 22 6.70 10.37 14.75
CA ASP A 22 6.69 9.63 16.01
C ASP A 22 7.61 10.28 17.04
N TYR A 23 7.03 10.54 18.20
CA TYR A 23 7.69 11.10 19.35
C TYR A 23 7.35 10.25 20.57
N ASN A 24 8.36 9.82 21.31
CA ASN A 24 8.24 8.91 22.44
C ASN A 24 8.70 9.59 23.76
N PRO A 25 8.00 10.61 24.26
CA PRO A 25 8.39 11.35 25.45
C PRO A 25 8.39 10.48 26.71
N ASP A 26 7.62 9.39 26.72
CA ASP A 26 7.62 8.39 27.79
C ASP A 26 8.98 7.73 28.01
N GLN A 27 9.86 7.72 27.01
CA GLN A 27 11.25 7.22 27.13
C GLN A 27 12.20 8.25 27.75
N TRP A 28 11.76 9.50 27.93
CA TRP A 28 12.60 10.64 28.35
C TRP A 28 12.12 11.30 29.65
N LEU A 29 11.20 10.66 30.40
CA LEU A 29 10.61 11.26 31.62
C LEU A 29 11.65 11.55 32.71
N ASP A 30 12.77 10.82 32.72
CA ASP A 30 13.89 11.07 33.64
C ASP A 30 14.80 12.23 33.19
N HIS A 31 14.50 12.85 32.04
CA HIS A 31 15.26 13.94 31.42
C HIS A 31 14.31 15.07 31.01
N PRO A 32 13.72 15.80 31.94
CA PRO A 32 12.68 16.79 31.67
C PRO A 32 13.15 17.94 30.74
N GLU A 33 14.44 18.21 30.70
CA GLU A 33 15.05 19.19 29.78
C GLU A 33 14.92 18.82 28.31
N ILE A 34 14.79 17.52 28.02
CA ILE A 34 14.69 17.03 26.64
C ILE A 34 13.40 17.52 25.98
N LEU A 35 12.28 17.50 26.68
CA LEU A 35 11.00 17.95 26.09
C LEU A 35 11.04 19.43 25.69
N GLU A 36 11.66 20.28 26.52
CA GLU A 36 11.82 21.70 26.18
C GLU A 36 12.74 21.89 24.99
N GLN A 37 13.88 21.22 24.96
CA GLN A 37 14.81 21.22 23.84
C GLN A 37 14.15 20.70 22.56
N ASP A 38 13.35 19.63 22.64
CA ASP A 38 12.66 19.07 21.50
C ASP A 38 11.67 20.04 20.90
N ILE A 39 10.91 20.77 21.71
CA ILE A 39 9.97 21.81 21.22
C ILE A 39 10.70 22.92 20.46
N GLU A 40 11.83 23.40 20.98
CA GLU A 40 12.67 24.39 20.30
C GLU A 40 13.21 23.86 18.94
N LEU A 41 13.69 22.62 18.92
CA LEU A 41 14.19 21.98 17.71
C LEU A 41 13.08 21.70 16.71
N MET A 42 11.86 21.34 17.18
CA MET A 42 10.69 21.16 16.31
C MET A 42 10.35 22.46 15.57
N HIS A 43 10.36 23.61 16.25
CA HIS A 43 10.19 24.90 15.59
C HIS A 43 11.27 25.15 14.54
N LYS A 44 12.52 24.92 14.88
CA LYS A 44 13.65 25.09 13.97
C LYS A 44 13.56 24.20 12.72
N ALA A 45 13.00 23.00 12.87
CA ALA A 45 12.82 22.04 11.77
C ALA A 45 11.50 22.23 10.99
N HIS A 46 10.70 23.25 11.31
CA HIS A 46 9.37 23.46 10.75
C HIS A 46 8.42 22.27 10.96
N VAL A 47 8.52 21.62 12.12
CA VAL A 47 7.61 20.57 12.57
C VAL A 47 6.40 21.21 13.22
N ASN A 48 5.21 20.72 12.87
CA ASN A 48 3.94 21.24 13.37
C ASN A 48 3.09 20.19 14.08
N CYS A 49 3.49 18.91 14.02
CA CYS A 49 2.71 17.78 14.52
C CYS A 49 3.61 16.63 14.96
N VAL A 50 3.24 15.96 16.05
CA VAL A 50 3.89 14.71 16.49
C VAL A 50 2.84 13.65 16.82
N SER A 51 3.20 12.38 16.61
CA SER A 51 2.44 11.22 17.06
C SER A 51 3.01 10.74 18.38
N ILE A 52 2.17 10.62 19.42
CA ILE A 52 2.63 10.25 20.77
C ILE A 52 1.82 9.09 21.35
N ALA A 53 2.38 8.45 22.38
CA ALA A 53 1.78 7.37 23.17
C ALA A 53 1.60 6.04 22.43
N ILE A 54 2.21 5.83 21.27
CA ILE A 54 2.01 4.66 20.41
C ILE A 54 2.24 3.34 21.17
N PHE A 55 3.28 3.26 21.98
CA PHE A 55 3.64 2.08 22.76
C PHE A 55 3.71 2.36 24.27
N ALA A 56 2.98 3.36 24.74
CA ALA A 56 3.11 3.86 26.12
C ALA A 56 2.21 3.14 27.15
N TRP A 57 1.55 2.02 26.80
CA TRP A 57 0.57 1.37 27.68
C TRP A 57 1.09 1.12 29.08
N ALA A 58 2.30 0.56 29.21
CA ALA A 58 2.87 0.26 30.53
C ALA A 58 3.10 1.51 31.42
N ARG A 59 3.30 2.68 30.81
CA ARG A 59 3.38 3.97 31.51
C ARG A 59 2.00 4.53 31.83
N LEU A 60 1.02 4.31 30.96
CA LEU A 60 -0.36 4.77 31.14
C LEU A 60 -1.15 3.93 32.14
N GLU A 61 -0.85 2.64 32.23
CA GLU A 61 -1.47 1.67 33.15
C GLU A 61 -0.38 0.76 33.75
N PRO A 62 0.37 1.25 34.77
CA PRO A 62 1.48 0.50 35.37
C PRO A 62 1.03 -0.77 36.07
N GLU A 63 -0.22 -0.83 36.57
CA GLU A 63 -0.87 -1.98 37.15
C GLU A 63 -2.30 -2.09 36.61
N ASP A 64 -2.86 -3.29 36.62
CA ASP A 64 -4.22 -3.55 36.15
C ASP A 64 -5.27 -2.65 36.84
N GLY A 65 -5.87 -1.76 36.03
CA GLY A 65 -6.88 -0.80 36.48
C GLY A 65 -6.32 0.44 37.18
N VAL A 66 -5.00 0.59 37.26
CA VAL A 66 -4.33 1.77 37.82
C VAL A 66 -3.76 2.62 36.71
N TYR A 67 -4.36 3.75 36.47
CA TYR A 67 -3.95 4.67 35.38
C TYR A 67 -3.08 5.81 35.89
N ASP A 68 -2.02 6.14 35.15
CA ASP A 68 -1.17 7.32 35.34
C ASP A 68 -1.12 8.15 34.07
N PHE A 69 -1.96 9.17 34.01
CA PHE A 69 -2.00 10.13 32.89
C PHE A 69 -1.25 11.44 33.21
N ALA A 70 -0.73 11.64 34.41
CA ALA A 70 -0.16 12.93 34.80
C ALA A 70 1.00 13.36 33.91
N TRP A 71 1.87 12.45 33.55
CA TRP A 71 2.99 12.73 32.65
C TRP A 71 2.52 13.07 31.23
N LEU A 72 1.47 12.41 30.75
CA LEU A 72 0.91 12.68 29.40
C LEU A 72 0.18 14.02 29.35
N ASP A 73 -0.54 14.39 30.43
CA ASP A 73 -1.14 15.72 30.57
C ASP A 73 -0.09 16.82 30.42
N GLU A 74 1.04 16.69 31.11
CA GLU A 74 2.13 17.67 31.04
C GLU A 74 2.74 17.74 29.62
N VAL A 75 3.00 16.59 29.01
CA VAL A 75 3.54 16.53 27.65
C VAL A 75 2.61 17.20 26.64
N ILE A 76 1.32 16.89 26.68
CA ILE A 76 0.33 17.46 25.77
C ILE A 76 0.23 18.98 25.96
N GLU A 77 0.17 19.45 27.21
CA GLU A 77 0.10 20.90 27.50
C GLU A 77 1.35 21.64 27.03
N ARG A 78 2.53 21.10 27.23
CA ARG A 78 3.79 21.72 26.80
C ARG A 78 3.91 21.77 25.29
N LEU A 79 3.57 20.68 24.59
CA LEU A 79 3.53 20.65 23.13
C LEU A 79 2.52 21.68 22.58
N TRP A 80 1.33 21.74 23.17
CA TRP A 80 0.29 22.69 22.74
C TRP A 80 0.72 24.13 22.93
N ARG A 81 1.30 24.48 24.10
CA ARG A 81 1.86 25.83 24.34
C ARG A 81 2.99 26.15 23.37
N GLY A 82 3.74 25.15 22.93
CA GLY A 82 4.75 25.25 21.90
C GLY A 82 4.19 25.32 20.48
N GLY A 83 2.86 25.28 20.28
CA GLY A 83 2.24 25.33 18.95
C GLY A 83 2.33 24.03 18.16
N ILE A 84 2.67 22.91 18.82
CA ILE A 84 2.77 21.58 18.20
C ILE A 84 1.45 20.84 18.39
N HIS A 85 0.87 20.38 17.29
CA HIS A 85 -0.33 19.55 17.30
C HIS A 85 0.01 18.08 17.52
N ILE A 86 -1.00 17.28 17.89
CA ILE A 86 -0.82 15.92 18.36
C ILE A 86 -1.73 14.97 17.60
N ILE A 87 -1.12 13.92 17.08
CA ILE A 87 -1.80 12.68 16.70
C ILE A 87 -1.67 11.76 17.91
N LEU A 88 -2.79 11.46 18.58
CA LEU A 88 -2.76 10.65 19.79
C LEU A 88 -3.02 9.19 19.44
N ALA A 89 -2.11 8.30 19.83
CA ALA A 89 -2.25 6.89 19.58
C ALA A 89 -3.03 6.16 20.67
N THR A 90 -3.76 5.12 20.27
CA THR A 90 -4.20 4.05 21.16
C THR A 90 -3.04 3.04 21.28
N PRO A 91 -2.62 2.63 22.49
CA PRO A 91 -1.36 1.91 22.68
C PRO A 91 -1.47 0.39 22.50
N SER A 92 -2.42 -0.08 21.72
CA SER A 92 -2.75 -1.52 21.62
C SER A 92 -1.73 -2.36 20.82
N GLY A 93 -0.76 -1.75 20.17
CA GLY A 93 0.28 -2.47 19.41
C GLY A 93 1.26 -3.25 20.28
N ALA A 94 1.39 -2.88 21.55
CA ALA A 94 2.18 -3.58 22.55
C ALA A 94 1.45 -3.52 23.92
N ARG A 95 1.59 -4.56 24.71
CA ARG A 95 0.90 -4.70 26.00
C ARG A 95 1.88 -4.70 27.17
N PRO A 96 1.43 -4.30 28.37
CA PRO A 96 2.24 -4.36 29.56
C PRO A 96 2.60 -5.80 29.97
N ALA A 97 3.73 -5.98 30.65
CA ALA A 97 4.17 -7.28 31.16
C ALA A 97 3.17 -7.87 32.17
N TRP A 98 2.58 -7.06 33.02
CA TRP A 98 1.57 -7.51 34.00
C TRP A 98 0.35 -8.14 33.30
N MET A 99 -0.03 -7.65 32.12
CA MET A 99 -1.16 -8.19 31.38
C MET A 99 -0.87 -9.60 30.86
N ALA A 100 0.30 -9.83 30.28
CA ALA A 100 0.73 -11.14 29.83
C ALA A 100 0.87 -12.15 30.99
N GLN A 101 1.31 -11.68 32.15
CA GLN A 101 1.43 -12.51 33.36
C GLN A 101 0.06 -12.87 33.93
N LYS A 102 -0.83 -11.89 34.08
CA LYS A 102 -2.15 -12.07 34.70
C LYS A 102 -3.14 -12.77 33.78
N TYR A 103 -3.05 -12.51 32.46
CA TYR A 103 -3.96 -12.98 31.42
C TYR A 103 -3.17 -13.61 30.26
N PRO A 104 -2.50 -14.77 30.46
CA PRO A 104 -1.65 -15.37 29.42
C PRO A 104 -2.39 -15.70 28.10
N GLU A 105 -3.71 -15.85 28.16
CA GLU A 105 -4.56 -16.07 26.99
C GLU A 105 -4.61 -14.87 26.01
N VAL A 106 -4.14 -13.70 26.40
CA VAL A 106 -4.03 -12.54 25.49
C VAL A 106 -2.89 -12.71 24.48
N LEU A 107 -1.92 -13.58 24.79
CA LEU A 107 -0.79 -13.83 23.90
C LEU A 107 -1.20 -14.70 22.71
N ARG A 108 -0.60 -14.44 21.56
CA ARG A 108 -0.84 -15.21 20.33
C ARG A 108 -0.37 -16.66 20.43
N VAL A 109 -0.98 -17.48 19.61
CA VAL A 109 -0.50 -18.81 19.25
C VAL A 109 -0.03 -18.76 17.80
N ASN A 110 1.18 -19.26 17.54
CA ASN A 110 1.80 -19.26 16.22
C ASN A 110 1.26 -20.36 15.31
N GLN A 111 1.76 -20.47 14.09
CA GLN A 111 1.37 -21.47 13.11
C GLN A 111 1.77 -22.92 13.47
N HIS A 112 2.61 -23.11 14.50
CA HIS A 112 2.95 -24.41 15.08
C HIS A 112 2.06 -24.79 16.26
N TYR A 113 1.03 -23.97 16.57
CA TYR A 113 0.12 -24.10 17.71
C TYR A 113 0.79 -23.92 19.07
N GLU A 114 1.89 -23.15 19.11
CA GLU A 114 2.60 -22.80 20.34
C GLU A 114 2.28 -21.37 20.74
N ARG A 115 2.02 -21.17 22.05
CA ARG A 115 1.74 -19.84 22.59
C ARG A 115 3.02 -19.03 22.77
N TYR A 116 3.03 -17.79 22.31
CA TYR A 116 4.11 -16.84 22.55
C TYR A 116 4.23 -16.51 24.05
N HIS A 117 5.42 -16.13 24.45
CA HIS A 117 5.71 -15.49 25.70
C HIS A 117 5.65 -13.97 25.59
N PHE A 118 5.73 -13.27 26.73
CA PHE A 118 5.84 -11.81 26.73
C PHE A 118 7.11 -11.36 26.03
N GLY A 119 7.00 -10.31 25.25
CA GLY A 119 8.10 -9.70 24.50
C GLY A 119 7.67 -9.27 23.09
N GLY A 120 8.44 -8.38 22.48
CA GLY A 120 8.11 -7.83 21.17
C GLY A 120 6.81 -7.04 21.13
N ARG A 121 6.31 -6.82 19.92
CA ARG A 121 5.02 -6.18 19.64
C ARG A 121 4.17 -7.12 18.78
N HIS A 122 2.85 -6.84 18.69
CA HIS A 122 1.90 -7.62 17.86
C HIS A 122 1.89 -9.14 18.13
N ASN A 123 2.18 -9.56 19.35
CA ASN A 123 2.04 -10.96 19.76
C ASN A 123 0.85 -11.19 20.69
N HIS A 124 -0.19 -10.38 20.55
CA HIS A 124 -1.47 -10.51 21.23
C HIS A 124 -2.56 -11.04 20.28
N CYS A 125 -3.55 -11.72 20.85
CA CYS A 125 -4.67 -12.28 20.10
C CYS A 125 -5.76 -11.20 19.88
N LEU A 126 -6.06 -10.87 18.64
CA LEU A 126 -7.11 -9.91 18.29
C LEU A 126 -8.53 -10.42 18.57
N THR A 127 -8.68 -11.72 18.85
CA THR A 127 -9.97 -12.34 19.20
C THR A 127 -10.20 -12.40 20.72
N SER A 128 -9.13 -12.32 21.53
CA SER A 128 -9.23 -12.44 23.00
C SER A 128 -10.25 -11.46 23.59
N PRO A 129 -11.29 -11.92 24.29
CA PRO A 129 -12.25 -11.04 24.95
C PRO A 129 -11.61 -10.18 26.04
N VAL A 130 -10.61 -10.71 26.73
CA VAL A 130 -9.85 -9.98 27.77
C VAL A 130 -9.07 -8.84 27.13
N TYR A 131 -8.33 -9.12 26.04
CA TYR A 131 -7.55 -8.09 25.36
C TYR A 131 -8.46 -6.98 24.80
N ARG A 132 -9.54 -7.36 24.11
CA ARG A 132 -10.53 -6.40 23.59
C ARG A 132 -11.17 -5.54 24.68
N ARG A 133 -11.46 -6.12 25.84
CA ARG A 133 -11.99 -5.36 26.99
C ARG A 133 -10.95 -4.36 27.51
N LYS A 134 -9.71 -4.80 27.72
CA LYS A 134 -8.62 -3.94 28.21
C LYS A 134 -8.31 -2.80 27.24
N VAL A 135 -8.28 -3.08 25.95
CA VAL A 135 -8.12 -2.06 24.91
C VAL A 135 -9.26 -1.03 24.99
N ARG A 136 -10.51 -1.47 25.06
CA ARG A 136 -11.66 -0.58 25.17
C ARG A 136 -11.61 0.30 26.42
N GLU A 137 -11.21 -0.26 27.54
CA GLU A 137 -11.05 0.49 28.80
C GLU A 137 -10.00 1.60 28.65
N MET A 138 -8.83 1.28 28.08
CA MET A 138 -7.75 2.24 27.84
C MET A 138 -8.17 3.31 26.82
N ASP A 139 -8.73 2.92 25.69
CA ASP A 139 -9.12 3.83 24.61
C ASP A 139 -10.22 4.79 25.09
N THR A 140 -11.18 4.29 25.86
CA THR A 140 -12.23 5.11 26.46
C THR A 140 -11.64 6.12 27.44
N ALA A 141 -10.71 5.69 28.29
CA ALA A 141 -10.05 6.58 29.26
C ALA A 141 -9.25 7.69 28.56
N LEU A 142 -8.48 7.34 27.51
CA LEU A 142 -7.75 8.32 26.69
C LEU A 142 -8.70 9.31 26.00
N ALA A 143 -9.77 8.81 25.41
CA ALA A 143 -10.72 9.65 24.71
C ALA A 143 -11.47 10.61 25.66
N GLN A 144 -11.94 10.14 26.79
CA GLN A 144 -12.61 10.97 27.80
C GLN A 144 -11.70 12.09 28.30
N ARG A 145 -10.38 11.85 28.35
CA ARG A 145 -9.43 12.84 28.85
C ARG A 145 -8.96 13.80 27.76
N TYR A 146 -8.74 13.35 26.54
CA TYR A 146 -8.01 14.12 25.55
C TYR A 146 -8.77 14.42 24.23
N ALA A 147 -9.90 13.79 23.95
CA ALA A 147 -10.58 13.96 22.66
C ALA A 147 -10.99 15.41 22.39
N HIS A 148 -11.30 16.17 23.42
CA HIS A 148 -11.68 17.59 23.29
C HIS A 148 -10.51 18.56 23.47
N HIS A 149 -9.30 18.05 23.71
CA HIS A 149 -8.12 18.91 23.83
C HIS A 149 -7.77 19.53 22.46
N PRO A 150 -7.58 20.83 22.34
CA PRO A 150 -7.39 21.50 21.04
C PRO A 150 -6.12 21.07 20.30
N ALA A 151 -5.11 20.56 21.00
CA ALA A 151 -3.89 20.03 20.39
C ALA A 151 -4.13 18.74 19.63
N VAL A 152 -5.11 17.93 20.04
CA VAL A 152 -5.36 16.59 19.47
C VAL A 152 -6.18 16.73 18.19
N ILE A 153 -5.60 16.32 17.06
CA ILE A 153 -6.16 16.51 15.72
C ILE A 153 -6.57 15.23 15.02
N LEU A 154 -6.06 14.09 15.47
CA LEU A 154 -6.30 12.78 14.86
C LEU A 154 -6.02 11.67 15.87
N TRP A 155 -6.78 10.57 15.80
CA TRP A 155 -6.45 9.31 16.48
C TRP A 155 -5.59 8.42 15.58
N HIS A 156 -4.51 7.86 16.15
CA HIS A 156 -3.72 6.79 15.55
C HIS A 156 -4.08 5.48 16.25
N LEU A 157 -4.86 4.62 15.59
CA LEU A 157 -5.30 3.36 16.16
C LEU A 157 -4.18 2.33 16.11
N SER A 158 -3.68 1.90 17.27
CA SER A 158 -2.60 0.90 17.35
C SER A 158 -1.34 1.33 16.60
N ASN A 159 -0.68 0.38 15.94
CA ASN A 159 0.45 0.63 15.03
C ASN A 159 0.69 -0.60 14.16
N GLU A 160 0.75 -0.42 12.83
CA GLU A 160 1.16 -1.45 11.87
C GLU A 160 0.55 -2.84 12.16
N PHE A 161 -0.76 -2.94 12.17
CA PHE A 161 -1.46 -4.21 12.38
C PHE A 161 -0.88 -5.32 11.50
N SER A 162 -0.50 -6.45 12.11
CA SER A 162 0.16 -7.55 11.40
C SER A 162 -0.07 -8.90 12.07
N GLY A 163 0.14 -9.97 11.30
CA GLY A 163 0.14 -11.35 11.78
C GLY A 163 -1.24 -11.89 12.12
N ASP A 164 -1.26 -13.16 12.50
CA ASP A 164 -2.47 -13.91 12.85
C ASP A 164 -2.25 -14.77 14.09
N CYS A 165 -3.34 -15.35 14.60
CA CYS A 165 -3.32 -16.14 15.82
C CYS A 165 -4.08 -17.45 15.58
N TYR A 166 -3.45 -18.57 15.93
CA TYR A 166 -3.96 -19.93 15.75
C TYR A 166 -4.55 -20.51 17.06
N CYS A 167 -4.90 -19.67 18.04
CA CYS A 167 -5.45 -20.15 19.31
C CYS A 167 -6.88 -20.71 19.15
N PRO A 168 -7.37 -21.48 20.13
CA PRO A 168 -8.72 -22.04 20.09
C PRO A 168 -9.84 -21.02 19.88
N LEU A 169 -9.71 -19.80 20.44
CA LEU A 169 -10.68 -18.72 20.25
C LEU A 169 -10.71 -18.26 18.77
N CYS A 170 -9.56 -18.09 18.14
CA CYS A 170 -9.47 -17.71 16.73
C CYS A 170 -10.02 -18.83 15.83
N GLN A 171 -9.74 -20.09 16.13
CA GLN A 171 -10.27 -21.21 15.38
C GLN A 171 -11.79 -21.29 15.47
N GLU A 172 -12.37 -21.09 16.65
CA GLU A 172 -13.83 -21.05 16.79
C GLU A 172 -14.47 -19.86 16.04
N LYS A 173 -13.85 -18.69 16.08
CA LYS A 173 -14.29 -17.55 15.29
C LYS A 173 -14.18 -17.79 13.79
N PHE A 174 -13.14 -18.50 13.36
CA PHE A 174 -12.99 -18.91 11.96
C PHE A 174 -14.13 -19.83 11.52
N ARG A 175 -14.49 -20.83 12.32
CA ARG A 175 -15.66 -21.70 12.03
C ARG A 175 -16.95 -20.91 11.94
N GLN A 176 -17.18 -19.95 12.83
CA GLN A 176 -18.37 -19.08 12.80
C GLN A 176 -18.39 -18.22 11.52
N TRP A 177 -17.26 -17.67 11.13
CA TRP A 177 -17.10 -16.89 9.90
C TRP A 177 -17.37 -17.76 8.66
N LEU A 178 -16.84 -18.99 8.63
CA LEU A 178 -17.10 -19.95 7.56
C LEU A 178 -18.59 -20.37 7.47
N LYS A 179 -19.23 -20.61 8.60
CA LYS A 179 -20.68 -20.88 8.62
C LYS A 179 -21.48 -19.74 8.01
N LYS A 180 -21.11 -18.50 8.31
CA LYS A 180 -21.78 -17.32 7.71
C LYS A 180 -21.51 -17.23 6.22
N ARG A 181 -20.31 -17.55 5.76
CA ARG A 181 -19.90 -17.47 4.35
C ARG A 181 -20.56 -18.55 3.50
N TYR A 182 -20.55 -19.79 3.96
CA TYR A 182 -20.97 -20.97 3.17
C TYR A 182 -22.39 -21.45 3.48
N GLY A 183 -22.94 -21.11 4.61
CA GLY A 183 -24.25 -21.58 5.08
C GLY A 183 -24.22 -23.02 5.53
N THR A 184 -23.81 -23.96 4.68
CA THR A 184 -23.77 -25.39 4.97
C THR A 184 -22.34 -25.94 4.86
N LEU A 185 -22.08 -27.04 5.59
CA LEU A 185 -20.80 -27.73 5.52
C LEU A 185 -20.57 -28.35 4.12
N GLU A 186 -21.65 -28.76 3.45
CA GLU A 186 -21.57 -29.28 2.08
C GLU A 186 -21.08 -28.22 1.09
N ASN A 187 -21.60 -27.00 1.17
CA ASN A 187 -21.11 -25.88 0.34
C ASN A 187 -19.63 -25.60 0.57
N LEU A 188 -19.17 -25.65 1.83
CA LEU A 188 -17.74 -25.52 2.15
C LEU A 188 -16.93 -26.67 1.54
N ASN A 189 -17.38 -27.92 1.69
CA ASN A 189 -16.70 -29.10 1.14
C ASN A 189 -16.56 -28.98 -0.39
N GLN A 190 -17.60 -28.52 -1.08
CA GLN A 190 -17.56 -28.30 -2.53
C GLN A 190 -16.59 -27.16 -2.90
N ALA A 191 -16.68 -26.04 -2.22
CA ALA A 191 -15.83 -24.87 -2.48
C ALA A 191 -14.35 -25.12 -2.23
N TRP A 192 -14.01 -25.91 -1.23
CA TRP A 192 -12.64 -26.24 -0.89
C TRP A 192 -12.10 -27.50 -1.59
N TRP A 193 -12.94 -28.22 -2.34
CA TRP A 193 -12.59 -29.46 -3.01
C TRP A 193 -12.07 -30.55 -2.06
N THR A 194 -12.76 -30.74 -0.93
CA THR A 194 -12.30 -31.59 0.19
C THR A 194 -12.33 -33.09 -0.12
N SER A 195 -12.90 -33.48 -1.23
CA SER A 195 -12.76 -34.87 -1.74
C SER A 195 -11.31 -35.25 -2.05
N PHE A 196 -10.45 -34.24 -2.30
CA PHE A 196 -9.02 -34.45 -2.48
C PHE A 196 -8.39 -34.97 -1.17
N TRP A 197 -7.65 -36.03 -1.24
CA TRP A 197 -6.99 -36.71 -0.12
C TRP A 197 -7.89 -37.02 1.09
N SER A 198 -9.19 -37.25 0.87
CA SER A 198 -10.16 -37.53 1.95
C SER A 198 -10.30 -36.45 3.01
N HIS A 199 -10.18 -35.20 2.62
CA HIS A 199 -10.29 -34.07 3.57
C HIS A 199 -11.75 -33.66 3.85
N ARG A 200 -12.74 -34.42 3.35
CA ARG A 200 -14.15 -34.06 3.53
C ARG A 200 -14.54 -33.95 5.01
N TYR A 201 -15.03 -32.79 5.37
CA TYR A 201 -15.54 -32.50 6.71
C TYR A 201 -16.97 -33.01 6.85
N THR A 202 -17.27 -33.62 8.00
CA THR A 202 -18.61 -34.13 8.37
C THR A 202 -19.21 -33.36 9.55
N ASP A 203 -18.39 -32.58 10.26
CA ASP A 203 -18.78 -31.68 11.33
C ASP A 203 -17.91 -30.42 11.32
N TRP A 204 -18.50 -29.27 11.64
CA TRP A 204 -17.78 -27.99 11.68
C TRP A 204 -16.60 -27.98 12.66
N SER A 205 -16.70 -28.73 13.77
CA SER A 205 -15.65 -28.83 14.78
C SER A 205 -14.36 -29.46 14.27
N GLN A 206 -14.41 -30.16 13.13
CA GLN A 206 -13.24 -30.77 12.47
C GLN A 206 -12.41 -29.74 11.69
N VAL A 207 -12.96 -28.56 11.40
CA VAL A 207 -12.23 -27.51 10.69
C VAL A 207 -11.32 -26.78 11.65
N GLU A 208 -10.02 -26.82 11.38
CA GLU A 208 -8.98 -26.13 12.13
C GLU A 208 -8.33 -25.02 11.30
N ALA A 209 -7.61 -24.12 11.97
CA ALA A 209 -6.79 -23.12 11.27
C ALA A 209 -5.68 -23.82 10.48
N PRO A 210 -5.32 -23.33 9.27
CA PRO A 210 -4.30 -23.95 8.43
C PRO A 210 -2.87 -23.63 8.91
N GLY A 211 -2.53 -24.10 10.11
CA GLY A 211 -1.17 -24.03 10.64
C GLY A 211 -0.25 -25.05 9.98
N GLU A 212 1.06 -24.90 10.15
CA GLU A 212 2.06 -25.78 9.53
C GLU A 212 1.98 -27.24 9.97
N MET A 213 1.36 -27.49 11.12
CA MET A 213 1.15 -28.86 11.65
C MET A 213 -0.22 -29.43 11.29
N ALA A 214 -0.98 -28.77 10.44
CA ALA A 214 -2.34 -29.18 10.06
C ALA A 214 -2.52 -29.23 8.55
N GLU A 215 -3.58 -28.63 8.01
CA GLU A 215 -3.86 -28.63 6.58
C GLU A 215 -2.84 -27.78 5.79
N THR A 216 -2.26 -28.36 4.76
CA THR A 216 -1.23 -27.71 3.92
C THR A 216 -1.52 -27.78 2.42
N SER A 217 -2.70 -28.28 2.00
CA SER A 217 -2.99 -28.57 0.60
C SER A 217 -4.31 -28.00 0.07
N THR A 218 -5.14 -27.41 0.93
CA THR A 218 -6.47 -26.91 0.55
C THR A 218 -6.41 -25.40 0.27
N ASN A 219 -6.27 -25.02 -1.00
CA ASN A 219 -6.12 -23.63 -1.42
C ASN A 219 -7.24 -22.72 -0.92
N GLY A 220 -8.50 -23.17 -1.02
CA GLY A 220 -9.65 -22.41 -0.55
C GLY A 220 -9.60 -22.09 0.94
N MET A 221 -9.11 -23.02 1.76
CA MET A 221 -8.93 -22.78 3.20
C MET A 221 -7.89 -21.70 3.47
N PHE A 222 -6.76 -21.69 2.76
CA PHE A 222 -5.73 -20.67 2.93
C PHE A 222 -6.23 -19.28 2.57
N ILE A 223 -6.94 -19.16 1.45
CA ILE A 223 -7.52 -17.89 1.01
C ILE A 223 -8.54 -17.39 2.05
N ASP A 224 -9.41 -18.27 2.54
CA ASP A 224 -10.41 -17.92 3.54
C ASP A 224 -9.79 -17.59 4.90
N TRP A 225 -8.69 -18.23 5.28
CA TRP A 225 -7.94 -17.86 6.48
C TRP A 225 -7.39 -16.43 6.41
N ARG A 226 -6.87 -16.01 5.26
CA ARG A 226 -6.43 -14.62 5.03
C ARG A 226 -7.59 -13.63 5.09
N ARG A 227 -8.73 -13.97 4.48
CA ARG A 227 -9.95 -13.18 4.57
C ARG A 227 -10.47 -13.05 6.00
N PHE A 228 -10.46 -14.15 6.74
CA PHE A 228 -10.84 -14.19 8.15
C PHE A 228 -9.86 -13.34 9.00
N SER A 229 -8.56 -13.48 8.80
CA SER A 229 -7.54 -12.69 9.51
C SER A 229 -7.72 -11.20 9.26
N THR A 230 -8.00 -10.79 8.03
CA THR A 230 -8.37 -9.42 7.68
C THR A 230 -9.63 -8.97 8.43
N HIS A 231 -10.67 -9.82 8.46
CA HIS A 231 -11.92 -9.50 9.16
C HIS A 231 -11.70 -9.32 10.67
N GLN A 232 -10.91 -10.18 11.31
CA GLN A 232 -10.61 -10.06 12.75
C GLN A 232 -9.83 -8.79 13.05
N CYS A 233 -8.82 -8.46 12.25
CA CYS A 233 -8.09 -7.21 12.38
C CYS A 233 -9.02 -5.99 12.21
N LYS A 234 -9.83 -5.99 11.17
CA LYS A 234 -10.80 -4.92 10.90
C LYS A 234 -11.78 -4.71 12.06
N THR A 235 -12.36 -5.79 12.59
CA THR A 235 -13.31 -5.69 13.71
C THR A 235 -12.64 -5.21 14.99
N PHE A 236 -11.38 -5.58 15.22
CA PHE A 236 -10.60 -5.08 16.34
C PHE A 236 -10.31 -3.58 16.21
N MET A 237 -9.80 -3.15 15.06
CA MET A 237 -9.52 -1.74 14.77
C MET A 237 -10.80 -0.88 14.86
N MET A 238 -11.92 -1.39 14.34
CA MET A 238 -13.21 -0.69 14.43
C MET A 238 -13.71 -0.58 15.86
N ALA A 239 -13.44 -1.57 16.71
CA ALA A 239 -13.78 -1.50 18.14
C ALA A 239 -12.98 -0.40 18.86
N GLU A 240 -11.71 -0.21 18.51
CA GLU A 240 -10.90 0.92 19.00
C GLU A 240 -11.48 2.25 18.51
N ARG A 241 -11.74 2.37 17.19
CA ARG A 241 -12.37 3.56 16.61
C ARG A 241 -13.69 3.90 17.30
N ASP A 242 -14.55 2.92 17.48
CA ASP A 242 -15.87 3.14 18.07
C ASP A 242 -15.75 3.58 19.54
N ALA A 243 -14.78 3.07 20.30
CA ALA A 243 -14.51 3.49 21.67
C ALA A 243 -14.11 4.96 21.75
N VAL A 244 -13.18 5.40 20.91
CA VAL A 244 -12.71 6.80 20.93
C VAL A 244 -13.73 7.76 20.32
N GLN A 245 -14.44 7.39 19.27
CA GLN A 245 -15.45 8.21 18.62
C GLN A 245 -16.77 8.26 19.38
N ALA A 246 -17.00 7.37 20.34
CA ALA A 246 -18.12 7.50 21.27
C ALA A 246 -18.02 8.77 22.13
N VAL A 247 -16.84 9.29 22.35
CA VAL A 247 -16.58 10.53 23.09
C VAL A 247 -16.66 11.75 22.17
N ASP A 248 -16.02 11.69 21.00
CA ASP A 248 -16.08 12.76 19.99
C ASP A 248 -16.04 12.16 18.57
N ALA A 249 -17.19 12.06 17.95
CA ALA A 249 -17.36 11.52 16.58
C ALA A 249 -16.73 12.42 15.49
N THR A 250 -16.39 13.66 15.79
CA THR A 250 -15.78 14.58 14.83
C THR A 250 -14.26 14.38 14.69
N LEU A 251 -13.63 13.77 15.70
CA LEU A 251 -12.21 13.47 15.68
C LEU A 251 -11.95 12.19 14.85
N LYS A 252 -11.25 12.35 13.75
CA LYS A 252 -11.01 11.28 12.77
C LYS A 252 -9.99 10.27 13.29
N CYS A 253 -10.02 9.07 12.69
CA CYS A 253 -9.13 7.95 13.01
C CYS A 253 -8.36 7.48 11.79
N THR A 254 -7.11 7.10 12.01
CA THR A 254 -6.26 6.39 11.05
C THR A 254 -5.60 5.20 11.73
N ALA A 255 -5.16 4.24 10.94
CA ALA A 255 -4.20 3.22 11.33
C ALA A 255 -3.16 3.13 10.22
N ASN A 256 -1.87 3.12 10.58
CA ASN A 256 -0.80 3.11 9.60
C ASN A 256 -0.64 1.73 8.93
N LEU A 257 -0.61 1.74 7.61
CA LEU A 257 -0.45 0.57 6.76
C LEU A 257 1.01 0.42 6.32
N MET A 258 1.41 -0.77 5.90
CA MET A 258 2.79 -1.07 5.51
C MET A 258 2.94 -1.31 4.01
N GLU A 259 4.17 -1.22 3.51
CA GLU A 259 4.50 -1.50 2.12
C GLU A 259 4.42 -3.00 1.79
N ARG A 260 3.96 -3.36 0.57
CA ARG A 260 3.91 -4.74 0.09
C ARG A 260 3.31 -5.72 1.10
N PHE A 261 2.29 -5.27 1.83
CA PHE A 261 1.77 -6.05 2.94
C PHE A 261 0.81 -7.13 2.47
N TRP A 262 1.20 -8.38 2.67
CA TRP A 262 0.49 -9.55 2.17
C TRP A 262 -0.61 -10.06 3.10
N ASP A 263 -0.45 -9.88 4.43
CA ASP A 263 -1.27 -10.59 5.44
C ASP A 263 -2.74 -10.18 5.45
N TYR A 264 -3.06 -8.91 5.12
CA TYR A 264 -4.40 -8.37 5.17
C TYR A 264 -4.78 -7.64 3.89
N ASP A 265 -6.06 -7.73 3.52
CA ASP A 265 -6.65 -6.96 2.44
C ASP A 265 -6.85 -5.49 2.88
N TYR A 266 -6.04 -4.61 2.36
CA TYR A 266 -6.08 -3.20 2.72
C TYR A 266 -7.31 -2.46 2.16
N PHE A 267 -7.92 -2.90 1.06
CA PHE A 267 -9.19 -2.36 0.64
C PHE A 267 -10.29 -2.59 1.69
N SER A 268 -10.26 -3.77 2.32
CA SER A 268 -11.18 -4.09 3.40
C SER A 268 -10.87 -3.34 4.69
N LEU A 269 -9.59 -3.26 5.10
CA LEU A 269 -9.20 -2.52 6.31
C LEU A 269 -9.52 -1.04 6.21
N ALA A 270 -9.27 -0.42 5.06
CA ALA A 270 -9.51 1.01 4.85
C ALA A 270 -10.98 1.44 5.07
N GLU A 271 -11.93 0.53 4.89
CA GLU A 271 -13.33 0.81 5.21
C GLU A 271 -13.56 1.08 6.70
N GLY A 272 -12.70 0.56 7.57
CA GLY A 272 -12.78 0.73 9.03
C GLY A 272 -12.09 1.98 9.56
N MET A 273 -11.34 2.73 8.75
CA MET A 273 -10.66 3.96 9.15
C MET A 273 -11.20 5.17 8.38
N ASP A 274 -11.11 6.35 8.98
CA ASP A 274 -11.56 7.59 8.31
C ASP A 274 -10.57 8.05 7.27
N VAL A 275 -9.28 7.95 7.58
CA VAL A 275 -8.16 8.39 6.75
C VAL A 275 -7.17 7.25 6.59
N VAL A 276 -6.71 7.03 5.36
CA VAL A 276 -5.61 6.08 5.10
C VAL A 276 -4.29 6.75 5.44
N SER A 277 -3.43 6.04 6.15
CA SER A 277 -2.02 6.40 6.34
C SER A 277 -1.12 5.19 6.13
N TRP A 278 0.14 5.43 5.80
CA TRP A 278 1.07 4.33 5.59
C TRP A 278 2.53 4.69 5.87
N ASP A 279 3.35 3.67 5.96
CA ASP A 279 4.76 3.74 6.35
C ASP A 279 5.62 3.33 5.17
N SER A 280 6.50 4.26 4.73
CA SER A 280 7.27 4.14 3.50
C SER A 280 8.78 4.22 3.79
N TYR A 281 9.48 3.12 3.53
CA TYR A 281 10.92 3.00 3.79
C TYR A 281 11.70 2.51 2.56
N PRO A 282 11.79 3.29 1.47
CA PRO A 282 12.50 2.89 0.27
C PRO A 282 13.97 2.62 0.54
N ALA A 283 14.49 1.51 0.02
CA ALA A 283 15.93 1.23 0.03
C ALA A 283 16.62 1.98 -1.12
N TRP A 284 16.67 3.30 -1.03
CA TRP A 284 17.34 4.14 -2.02
C TRP A 284 18.80 3.73 -2.21
N HIS A 285 19.29 3.89 -3.43
CA HIS A 285 20.69 3.60 -3.81
C HIS A 285 21.09 2.12 -3.66
N SER A 286 20.12 1.21 -3.65
CA SER A 286 20.38 -0.24 -3.64
C SER A 286 20.53 -0.85 -5.04
N GLY A 287 20.38 -0.04 -6.08
CA GLY A 287 20.43 -0.44 -7.48
C GLY A 287 19.84 0.64 -8.38
N ASP A 288 18.83 0.30 -9.18
CA ASP A 288 18.09 1.24 -10.02
C ASP A 288 17.08 2.05 -9.17
N ASP A 289 17.40 3.32 -8.90
CA ASP A 289 16.53 4.22 -8.15
C ASP A 289 15.23 4.57 -8.92
N VAL A 290 15.21 4.48 -10.25
CA VAL A 290 13.98 4.66 -11.03
C VAL A 290 13.02 3.52 -10.77
N ALA A 291 13.50 2.28 -10.76
CA ALA A 291 12.70 1.11 -10.40
C ALA A 291 12.18 1.20 -8.97
N LYS A 292 13.02 1.64 -8.03
CA LYS A 292 12.65 1.86 -6.64
C LYS A 292 11.58 2.96 -6.51
N ALA A 293 11.74 4.06 -7.22
CA ALA A 293 10.76 5.14 -7.26
C ALA A 293 9.41 4.66 -7.84
N ALA A 294 9.41 3.83 -8.88
CA ALA A 294 8.20 3.24 -9.43
C ALA A 294 7.46 2.33 -8.43
N GLU A 295 8.20 1.53 -7.67
CA GLU A 295 7.62 0.67 -6.62
C GLU A 295 6.91 1.50 -5.55
N PHE A 296 7.54 2.55 -5.05
CA PHE A 296 6.97 3.39 -4.00
C PHE A 296 5.89 4.33 -4.53
N ALA A 297 6.00 4.82 -5.76
CA ALA A 297 4.91 5.54 -6.42
C ALA A 297 3.64 4.68 -6.52
N MET A 298 3.79 3.41 -6.89
CA MET A 298 2.68 2.46 -6.92
C MET A 298 2.03 2.30 -5.55
N ASN A 299 2.83 2.15 -4.49
CA ASN A 299 2.29 2.06 -3.13
C ASN A 299 1.52 3.34 -2.73
N HIS A 300 2.04 4.52 -3.05
CA HIS A 300 1.33 5.78 -2.83
C HIS A 300 -0.03 5.81 -3.55
N ASP A 301 -0.06 5.40 -4.81
CA ASP A 301 -1.31 5.37 -5.58
C ASP A 301 -2.29 4.28 -5.10
N ILE A 302 -1.80 3.13 -4.61
CA ILE A 302 -2.64 2.14 -3.94
C ILE A 302 -3.30 2.76 -2.71
N MET A 303 -2.52 3.41 -1.83
CA MET A 303 -3.03 4.02 -0.59
C MET A 303 -4.06 5.11 -0.88
N ARG A 304 -3.81 5.98 -1.86
CA ARG A 304 -4.79 6.96 -2.34
C ARG A 304 -6.05 6.28 -2.86
N SER A 305 -5.92 5.19 -3.61
CA SER A 305 -7.03 4.48 -4.25
C SER A 305 -7.91 3.70 -3.27
N LEU A 306 -7.40 3.31 -2.09
CA LEU A 306 -8.17 2.52 -1.11
C LEU A 306 -9.51 3.20 -0.75
N LYS A 307 -9.53 4.53 -0.67
CA LYS A 307 -10.72 5.33 -0.36
C LYS A 307 -11.00 6.44 -1.37
N ASN A 308 -10.26 6.54 -2.47
CA ASN A 308 -10.33 7.66 -3.44
C ASN A 308 -10.18 9.04 -2.80
N GLN A 309 -9.26 9.19 -1.89
CA GLN A 309 -9.02 10.45 -1.17
C GLN A 309 -7.53 10.60 -0.84
N PRO A 310 -7.07 11.81 -0.48
CA PRO A 310 -5.73 12.02 0.03
C PRO A 310 -5.43 11.07 1.19
N PHE A 311 -4.16 10.72 1.35
CA PHE A 311 -3.67 9.88 2.43
C PHE A 311 -2.62 10.63 3.27
N LEU A 312 -2.14 10.00 4.34
CA LEU A 312 -1.03 10.49 5.14
C LEU A 312 0.18 9.57 4.98
N LEU A 313 1.34 10.16 4.77
CA LEU A 313 2.62 9.48 5.01
C LEU A 313 2.90 9.57 6.50
N MET A 314 2.67 8.45 7.21
CA MET A 314 2.70 8.41 8.67
C MET A 314 4.09 8.15 9.21
N GLU A 315 4.85 7.31 8.50
CA GLU A 315 6.25 7.04 8.80
C GLU A 315 7.09 7.04 7.52
N SER A 316 8.27 7.60 7.64
CA SER A 316 9.39 7.48 6.72
C SER A 316 10.66 7.70 7.52
N THR A 317 11.83 7.45 6.97
CA THR A 317 13.05 7.77 7.71
C THR A 317 13.61 9.12 7.29
N PRO A 318 14.03 9.97 8.22
CA PRO A 318 14.77 11.19 7.88
C PRO A 318 16.17 10.89 7.30
N SER A 319 16.74 9.72 7.59
CA SER A 319 18.06 9.31 7.10
C SER A 319 18.07 7.85 6.64
N GLN A 320 18.23 6.92 7.57
CA GLN A 320 18.32 5.48 7.32
C GLN A 320 17.53 4.70 8.37
N VAL A 321 17.11 3.51 8.02
CA VAL A 321 16.58 2.53 8.99
C VAL A 321 17.74 1.75 9.62
N ASN A 322 17.43 0.83 10.55
CA ASN A 322 18.45 -0.05 11.15
C ASN A 322 18.09 -1.55 11.06
N TRP A 323 16.98 -1.86 10.45
CA TRP A 323 16.42 -3.21 10.41
C TRP A 323 16.55 -3.91 9.04
N LYS A 324 17.15 -3.25 8.05
CA LYS A 324 17.49 -3.88 6.76
C LYS A 324 18.88 -4.51 6.82
N PRO A 325 19.19 -5.48 5.95
CA PRO A 325 20.56 -6.06 5.88
C PRO A 325 21.63 -5.01 5.60
N VAL A 326 21.32 -3.99 4.79
CA VAL A 326 22.17 -2.83 4.50
C VAL A 326 21.36 -1.57 4.73
N ASN A 327 21.83 -0.72 5.64
CA ASN A 327 21.17 0.53 6.03
C ASN A 327 21.93 1.72 5.45
N LYS A 328 21.71 1.98 4.16
CA LYS A 328 22.44 3.00 3.41
C LYS A 328 21.84 4.38 3.64
N LEU A 329 22.72 5.39 3.80
CA LEU A 329 22.30 6.78 3.93
C LEU A 329 21.67 7.32 2.64
N LYS A 330 20.64 8.13 2.76
CA LYS A 330 20.17 8.94 1.65
C LYS A 330 21.26 9.91 1.20
N ARG A 331 21.50 9.98 -0.10
CA ARG A 331 22.41 10.96 -0.70
C ARG A 331 21.79 12.36 -0.69
N PRO A 332 22.57 13.44 -0.77
CA PRO A 332 22.05 14.80 -0.79
C PRO A 332 20.93 14.98 -1.82
N GLY A 333 19.86 15.65 -1.42
CA GLY A 333 18.66 15.90 -2.24
C GLY A 333 17.63 14.78 -2.23
N MET A 334 18.00 13.54 -1.90
CA MET A 334 17.07 12.40 -1.93
C MET A 334 15.94 12.54 -0.90
N HIS A 335 16.17 13.16 0.24
CA HIS A 335 15.15 13.32 1.26
C HIS A 335 14.01 14.22 0.79
N LEU A 336 14.31 15.35 0.16
CA LEU A 336 13.30 16.22 -0.44
C LEU A 336 12.60 15.53 -1.60
N LEU A 337 13.34 14.89 -2.49
CA LEU A 337 12.81 14.17 -3.66
C LEU A 337 11.81 13.08 -3.23
N SER A 338 12.20 12.21 -2.29
CA SER A 338 11.36 11.13 -1.77
C SER A 338 10.12 11.64 -1.04
N SER A 339 10.27 12.68 -0.22
CA SER A 339 9.18 13.29 0.54
C SER A 339 8.16 13.94 -0.38
N LEU A 340 8.61 14.68 -1.40
CA LEU A 340 7.72 15.31 -2.36
C LEU A 340 7.11 14.32 -3.36
N GLN A 341 7.68 13.13 -3.54
CA GLN A 341 6.99 12.06 -4.27
C GLN A 341 5.69 11.68 -3.56
N ALA A 342 5.71 11.48 -2.26
CA ALA A 342 4.49 11.19 -1.50
C ALA A 342 3.45 12.31 -1.64
N VAL A 343 3.87 13.56 -1.55
CA VAL A 343 3.00 14.73 -1.74
C VAL A 343 2.43 14.77 -3.15
N ALA A 344 3.26 14.53 -4.17
CA ALA A 344 2.84 14.49 -5.57
C ALA A 344 1.72 13.46 -5.81
N HIS A 345 1.79 12.31 -5.14
CA HIS A 345 0.81 11.22 -5.25
C HIS A 345 -0.39 11.35 -4.31
N GLY A 346 -0.51 12.43 -3.53
CA GLY A 346 -1.70 12.74 -2.75
C GLY A 346 -1.54 12.74 -1.25
N SER A 347 -0.33 12.61 -0.71
CA SER A 347 -0.11 12.71 0.73
C SER A 347 -0.39 14.13 1.23
N GLN A 348 -1.02 14.22 2.40
CA GLN A 348 -1.22 15.47 3.14
C GLN A 348 -0.26 15.61 4.33
N SER A 349 0.75 14.76 4.38
CA SER A 349 1.78 14.79 5.42
C SER A 349 3.12 14.26 4.93
N VAL A 350 4.18 14.66 5.64
CA VAL A 350 5.46 13.96 5.65
C VAL A 350 5.84 13.80 7.12
N CYS A 351 5.69 12.57 7.62
CA CYS A 351 6.01 12.21 9.00
C CYS A 351 7.10 11.15 9.05
N TYR A 352 7.80 11.11 10.16
CA TYR A 352 9.00 10.29 10.33
C TYR A 352 8.88 9.33 11.50
N PHE A 353 9.47 8.18 11.38
CA PHE A 353 10.01 7.44 12.50
C PHE A 353 11.53 7.68 12.54
N GLN A 354 12.07 8.45 13.51
CA GLN A 354 11.36 9.14 14.59
C GLN A 354 11.94 10.54 14.82
N TRP A 355 11.36 11.32 15.72
CA TRP A 355 11.86 12.65 16.05
C TRP A 355 13.22 12.59 16.74
N ARG A 356 13.32 11.90 17.89
CA ARG A 356 14.57 11.75 18.67
C ARG A 356 14.98 10.29 18.74
N LYS A 357 16.25 10.04 18.45
CA LYS A 357 16.83 8.69 18.46
C LYS A 357 16.81 8.10 19.87
N GLY A 358 16.23 6.91 20.02
CA GLY A 358 16.17 6.18 21.29
C GLY A 358 17.56 5.73 21.78
N ARG A 359 17.72 5.63 23.11
CA ARG A 359 19.01 5.27 23.73
C ARG A 359 19.31 3.78 23.70
N GLY A 360 18.30 2.95 23.47
CA GLY A 360 18.44 1.51 23.59
C GLY A 360 17.40 0.71 22.83
N ALA A 361 17.41 -0.59 23.03
CA ALA A 361 16.56 -1.60 22.38
C ALA A 361 16.81 -1.73 20.86
N ALA A 362 15.94 -2.45 20.16
CA ALA A 362 16.16 -2.86 18.79
C ALA A 362 16.31 -1.68 17.81
N GLU A 363 15.71 -0.53 18.10
CA GLU A 363 15.71 0.66 17.26
C GLU A 363 16.70 1.74 17.72
N GLN A 364 17.66 1.39 18.56
CA GLN A 364 18.69 2.28 19.09
C GLN A 364 19.42 3.09 17.99
N PHE A 365 19.60 2.50 16.83
CA PHE A 365 20.30 3.13 15.70
C PHE A 365 19.38 3.45 14.52
N HIS A 366 18.08 3.37 14.68
CA HIS A 366 17.15 3.83 13.66
C HIS A 366 17.33 5.34 13.44
N GLY A 367 17.33 5.78 12.18
CA GLY A 367 17.44 7.18 11.84
C GLY A 367 16.38 8.03 12.53
N ALA A 368 16.77 9.21 12.95
CA ALA A 368 15.92 10.17 13.63
C ALA A 368 16.26 11.58 13.18
N VAL A 369 15.34 12.52 13.38
CA VAL A 369 15.60 13.94 13.08
C VAL A 369 16.67 14.48 14.01
N VAL A 370 16.57 14.17 15.30
CA VAL A 370 17.56 14.51 16.32
C VAL A 370 18.31 13.25 16.72
N ASP A 371 19.62 13.22 16.47
CA ASP A 371 20.49 12.11 16.81
C ASP A 371 20.84 12.09 18.32
N HIS A 372 21.60 11.09 18.76
CA HIS A 372 22.03 10.95 20.15
C HIS A 372 22.80 12.17 20.68
N ASP A 373 23.46 12.94 19.82
CA ASP A 373 24.17 14.16 20.22
C ASP A 373 23.26 15.36 20.50
N GLY A 374 21.97 15.26 20.20
CA GLY A 374 20.98 16.30 20.48
C GLY A 374 21.07 17.56 19.61
N ARG A 375 21.84 17.54 18.51
CA ARG A 375 22.10 18.73 17.68
C ARG A 375 21.02 19.03 16.68
N GLY A 376 20.79 20.31 16.44
CA GLY A 376 19.85 20.84 15.42
C GLY A 376 20.56 21.49 14.22
N ASP A 377 21.77 21.02 13.84
CA ASP A 377 22.55 21.55 12.73
C ASP A 377 23.24 20.45 11.91
N THR A 378 22.82 19.19 12.10
CA THR A 378 23.32 18.05 11.29
C THR A 378 22.78 18.13 9.86
N ARG A 379 23.40 17.38 8.93
CA ARG A 379 22.92 17.28 7.55
C ARG A 379 21.47 16.79 7.53
N VAL A 380 21.15 15.73 8.28
CA VAL A 380 19.79 15.18 8.37
C VAL A 380 18.79 16.22 8.87
N PHE A 381 19.13 16.97 9.92
CA PHE A 381 18.26 18.02 10.45
C PHE A 381 17.98 19.11 9.40
N ARG A 382 19.00 19.52 8.64
CA ARG A 382 18.81 20.51 7.55
C ARG A 382 17.92 19.95 6.43
N ASP A 383 18.10 18.68 6.05
CA ASP A 383 17.27 18.04 5.02
C ASP A 383 15.79 17.99 5.47
N VAL A 384 15.53 17.66 6.72
CA VAL A 384 14.19 17.68 7.33
C VAL A 384 13.61 19.10 7.36
N THR A 385 14.41 20.09 7.74
CA THR A 385 14.01 21.51 7.74
C THR A 385 13.60 21.96 6.34
N GLN A 386 14.33 21.56 5.31
CA GLN A 386 14.01 21.87 3.92
C GLN A 386 12.66 21.30 3.51
N VAL A 387 12.33 20.07 3.91
CA VAL A 387 11.01 19.47 3.64
C VAL A 387 9.90 20.28 4.33
N GLY A 388 10.09 20.65 5.59
CA GLY A 388 9.10 21.47 6.30
C GLY A 388 8.83 22.81 5.61
N GLN A 389 9.87 23.51 5.19
CA GLN A 389 9.77 24.76 4.43
C GLN A 389 9.04 24.55 3.08
N ALA A 390 9.35 23.44 2.38
CA ALA A 390 8.68 23.11 1.13
C ALA A 390 7.18 22.88 1.34
N LEU A 391 6.79 22.15 2.39
CA LEU A 391 5.38 21.92 2.70
C LEU A 391 4.61 23.21 3.01
N GLU A 392 5.22 24.13 3.75
CA GLU A 392 4.64 25.46 4.00
C GLU A 392 4.43 26.25 2.69
N THR A 393 5.41 26.22 1.80
CA THR A 393 5.33 26.86 0.48
C THR A 393 4.25 26.22 -0.40
N LEU A 394 4.11 24.89 -0.34
CA LEU A 394 3.13 24.14 -1.12
C LEU A 394 1.73 24.09 -0.49
N GLN A 395 1.49 24.78 0.62
CA GLN A 395 0.18 24.80 1.29
C GLN A 395 -1.02 25.06 0.34
N PRO A 396 -0.92 25.89 -0.71
CA PRO A 396 -2.02 26.05 -1.68
C PRO A 396 -2.45 24.75 -2.38
N LEU A 397 -1.60 23.71 -2.41
CA LEU A 397 -1.90 22.40 -2.99
C LEU A 397 -2.52 21.41 -1.97
N TYR A 398 -2.56 21.77 -0.68
CA TYR A 398 -3.01 20.86 0.38
C TYR A 398 -4.39 20.24 0.10
N SER A 399 -5.37 21.07 -0.23
CA SER A 399 -6.75 20.66 -0.49
C SER A 399 -7.01 20.24 -1.95
N LYS A 400 -5.98 20.27 -2.80
CA LYS A 400 -6.14 19.95 -4.21
C LYS A 400 -5.95 18.44 -4.45
N PRO A 401 -6.84 17.83 -5.25
CA PRO A 401 -6.72 16.43 -5.61
C PRO A 401 -5.64 16.23 -6.70
N ASN A 402 -5.22 14.98 -6.89
CA ASN A 402 -4.49 14.57 -8.07
C ASN A 402 -5.36 14.70 -9.33
N ALA A 403 -4.72 14.77 -10.50
CA ALA A 403 -5.42 14.67 -11.77
C ALA A 403 -6.28 13.40 -11.83
N PRO A 404 -7.52 13.48 -12.37
CA PRO A 404 -8.37 12.29 -12.50
C PRO A 404 -7.70 11.26 -13.41
N ALA A 405 -7.48 10.05 -12.91
CA ALA A 405 -6.89 8.96 -13.68
C ALA A 405 -7.86 8.46 -14.77
N LYS A 406 -7.33 8.22 -15.97
CA LYS A 406 -8.03 7.55 -17.06
C LYS A 406 -7.52 6.12 -17.29
N ALA A 407 -6.51 5.71 -16.54
CA ALA A 407 -6.00 4.35 -16.48
C ALA A 407 -6.22 3.77 -15.07
N CYS A 408 -6.60 2.51 -15.01
CA CYS A 408 -6.79 1.74 -13.79
C CYS A 408 -6.04 0.41 -13.90
N ILE A 409 -5.38 0.02 -12.83
CA ILE A 409 -4.82 -1.33 -12.70
C ILE A 409 -5.61 -2.07 -11.63
N LEU A 410 -6.04 -3.28 -11.95
CA LEU A 410 -6.71 -4.15 -10.99
C LEU A 410 -5.66 -4.79 -10.08
N PHE A 411 -5.86 -4.63 -8.80
CA PHE A 411 -5.05 -5.21 -7.74
C PHE A 411 -5.96 -5.74 -6.64
N ASP A 412 -5.91 -7.04 -6.36
CA ASP A 412 -6.82 -7.71 -5.43
C ASP A 412 -6.06 -8.65 -4.51
N TRP A 413 -6.23 -8.52 -3.20
CA TRP A 413 -5.54 -9.35 -2.21
C TRP A 413 -5.94 -10.82 -2.29
N SER A 414 -7.21 -11.12 -2.52
CA SER A 414 -7.66 -12.51 -2.70
C SER A 414 -6.97 -13.16 -3.90
N ASN A 415 -6.79 -12.39 -4.97
CA ASN A 415 -6.01 -12.82 -6.14
C ASN A 415 -4.54 -13.05 -5.80
N TRP A 416 -3.92 -12.14 -5.05
CA TRP A 416 -2.54 -12.28 -4.60
C TRP A 416 -2.34 -13.56 -3.78
N TRP A 417 -3.22 -13.80 -2.80
CA TRP A 417 -3.18 -15.04 -2.00
C TRP A 417 -3.38 -16.28 -2.87
N ALA A 418 -4.36 -16.28 -3.77
CA ALA A 418 -4.62 -17.39 -4.66
C ALA A 418 -3.42 -17.74 -5.55
N ILE A 419 -2.73 -16.74 -6.09
CA ILE A 419 -1.50 -16.91 -6.89
C ILE A 419 -0.40 -17.55 -6.05
N ASP A 420 -0.17 -17.04 -4.83
CA ASP A 420 0.92 -17.53 -3.98
C ASP A 420 0.67 -18.96 -3.47
N TYR A 421 -0.58 -19.36 -3.33
CA TYR A 421 -0.94 -20.75 -3.00
C TYR A 421 -1.02 -21.67 -4.22
N ALA A 422 -0.99 -21.15 -5.44
CA ALA A 422 -1.09 -21.96 -6.65
C ALA A 422 0.13 -22.88 -6.84
N GLN A 423 -0.14 -24.11 -7.25
CA GLN A 423 0.88 -25.15 -7.45
C GLN A 423 1.19 -25.31 -8.95
N THR A 424 1.57 -24.21 -9.61
CA THR A 424 1.85 -24.19 -11.05
C THR A 424 2.85 -23.09 -11.42
N GLY A 425 3.32 -23.10 -12.66
CA GLY A 425 4.23 -22.09 -13.18
C GLY A 425 5.52 -21.98 -12.38
N GLN A 426 5.84 -20.81 -11.89
CA GLN A 426 6.95 -20.55 -10.97
C GLN A 426 6.49 -20.76 -9.51
N LYS A 427 6.17 -21.99 -9.14
CA LYS A 427 5.60 -22.30 -7.82
C LYS A 427 6.34 -21.60 -6.68
N GLY A 428 5.60 -20.82 -5.87
CA GLY A 428 6.15 -20.03 -4.77
C GLY A 428 6.94 -18.79 -5.20
N ASN A 429 7.01 -18.48 -6.50
CA ASN A 429 7.72 -17.33 -7.03
C ASN A 429 7.00 -16.74 -8.26
N MET A 430 5.68 -16.67 -8.22
CA MET A 430 4.87 -16.06 -9.31
C MET A 430 4.98 -14.54 -9.37
N ARG A 431 5.39 -13.89 -8.26
CA ARG A 431 5.75 -12.48 -8.19
C ARG A 431 4.65 -11.54 -8.66
N TYR A 432 3.44 -11.72 -8.12
CA TYR A 432 2.27 -10.92 -8.51
C TYR A 432 2.48 -9.41 -8.30
N PHE A 433 2.93 -9.01 -7.11
CA PHE A 433 3.16 -7.60 -6.79
C PHE A 433 4.18 -6.95 -7.74
N ASP A 434 5.29 -7.64 -7.99
CA ASP A 434 6.34 -7.15 -8.90
C ASP A 434 5.83 -7.07 -10.34
N SER A 435 5.02 -8.03 -10.78
CA SER A 435 4.41 -8.02 -12.12
C SER A 435 3.44 -6.84 -12.28
N VAL A 436 2.61 -6.57 -11.27
CA VAL A 436 1.73 -5.38 -11.26
C VAL A 436 2.57 -4.10 -11.33
N ASN A 437 3.68 -4.05 -10.59
CA ASN A 437 4.57 -2.88 -10.61
C ASN A 437 5.20 -2.63 -11.99
N MET A 438 5.55 -3.66 -12.74
CA MET A 438 6.07 -3.51 -14.09
C MET A 438 5.06 -2.83 -15.04
N HIS A 439 3.79 -3.20 -14.95
CA HIS A 439 2.71 -2.56 -15.70
C HIS A 439 2.47 -1.11 -15.26
N TYR A 440 2.48 -0.88 -13.95
CA TYR A 440 2.38 0.46 -13.38
C TYR A 440 3.52 1.37 -13.83
N ARG A 441 4.76 0.88 -13.77
CA ARG A 441 5.97 1.62 -14.17
C ARG A 441 5.87 2.12 -15.61
N ALA A 442 5.39 1.30 -16.53
CA ALA A 442 5.25 1.65 -17.93
C ALA A 442 4.32 2.85 -18.18
N LEU A 443 3.29 3.03 -17.34
CA LEU A 443 2.39 4.18 -17.36
C LEU A 443 2.98 5.38 -16.60
N TRP A 444 3.51 5.12 -15.41
CA TRP A 444 4.08 6.14 -14.51
C TRP A 444 5.25 6.90 -15.16
N GLU A 445 6.16 6.20 -15.84
CA GLU A 445 7.29 6.82 -16.54
C GLU A 445 6.84 7.77 -17.67
N GLN A 446 5.63 7.61 -18.19
CA GLN A 446 5.03 8.52 -19.16
C GLN A 446 4.28 9.70 -18.53
N GLY A 447 4.24 9.79 -17.20
CA GLY A 447 3.47 10.81 -16.48
C GLY A 447 1.96 10.60 -16.51
N ILE A 448 1.51 9.37 -16.69
CA ILE A 448 0.09 8.99 -16.71
C ILE A 448 -0.37 8.64 -15.30
N ALA A 449 -1.45 9.29 -14.86
CA ALA A 449 -2.07 8.98 -13.58
C ALA A 449 -2.76 7.61 -13.61
N VAL A 450 -2.59 6.84 -12.54
CA VAL A 450 -3.12 5.48 -12.41
C VAL A 450 -3.87 5.33 -11.08
N ASP A 451 -5.09 4.81 -11.16
CA ASP A 451 -5.84 4.33 -10.00
C ASP A 451 -5.71 2.81 -9.87
N PHE A 452 -5.90 2.33 -8.64
CA PHE A 452 -6.01 0.90 -8.35
C PHE A 452 -7.43 0.57 -7.91
N ARG A 453 -7.94 -0.57 -8.37
CA ARG A 453 -9.25 -1.11 -7.96
C ARG A 453 -9.12 -2.60 -7.71
N ASP A 454 -9.93 -3.09 -6.78
CA ASP A 454 -10.11 -4.51 -6.53
C ASP A 454 -11.42 -5.04 -7.14
N MET A 455 -11.73 -6.31 -6.96
CA MET A 455 -12.91 -6.95 -7.52
C MET A 455 -14.14 -6.88 -6.60
N ARG A 456 -14.25 -5.87 -5.73
CA ARG A 456 -15.47 -5.69 -4.93
C ARG A 456 -16.69 -5.39 -5.81
N PRO A 457 -17.92 -5.80 -5.39
CA PRO A 457 -19.13 -5.52 -6.15
C PRO A 457 -19.36 -4.04 -6.45
N CYS A 458 -18.89 -3.14 -5.57
CA CYS A 458 -19.03 -1.69 -5.71
C CYS A 458 -18.04 -1.05 -6.70
N THR A 459 -17.06 -1.79 -7.19
CA THR A 459 -16.06 -1.25 -8.12
C THR A 459 -16.70 -0.77 -9.41
N ASP A 460 -16.47 0.50 -9.74
CA ASP A 460 -16.91 1.15 -10.97
C ASP A 460 -15.71 1.42 -11.88
N LEU A 461 -15.78 0.95 -13.11
CA LEU A 461 -14.73 1.10 -14.13
C LEU A 461 -15.09 2.15 -15.20
N SER A 462 -16.28 2.73 -15.16
CA SER A 462 -16.83 3.55 -16.24
C SER A 462 -16.05 4.84 -16.52
N GLN A 463 -15.30 5.34 -15.55
CA GLN A 463 -14.50 6.57 -15.69
C GLN A 463 -13.18 6.37 -16.45
N TYR A 464 -12.74 5.12 -16.59
CA TYR A 464 -11.45 4.79 -17.20
C TYR A 464 -11.56 4.57 -18.71
N ARG A 465 -10.48 4.89 -19.43
CA ARG A 465 -10.29 4.52 -20.85
C ARG A 465 -9.52 3.21 -20.98
N LEU A 466 -8.61 2.95 -20.02
CA LEU A 466 -7.79 1.76 -19.94
C LEU A 466 -7.97 1.07 -18.61
N VAL A 467 -8.28 -0.21 -18.61
CA VAL A 467 -8.23 -1.11 -17.44
C VAL A 467 -7.20 -2.20 -17.73
N VAL A 468 -6.24 -2.35 -16.82
CA VAL A 468 -5.20 -3.39 -16.88
C VAL A 468 -5.50 -4.44 -15.82
N ALA A 469 -5.52 -5.69 -16.23
CA ALA A 469 -5.77 -6.85 -15.38
C ALA A 469 -4.57 -7.81 -15.40
N PRO A 470 -3.46 -7.47 -14.71
CA PRO A 470 -2.26 -8.29 -14.72
C PRO A 470 -2.49 -9.53 -13.85
N MET A 471 -2.24 -10.71 -14.39
CA MET A 471 -2.36 -11.98 -13.66
C MET A 471 -3.63 -12.06 -12.81
N LEU A 472 -4.80 -11.75 -13.37
CA LEU A 472 -6.07 -11.81 -12.65
C LEU A 472 -6.55 -13.27 -12.55
N PHE A 473 -5.75 -14.10 -11.88
CA PHE A 473 -5.86 -15.55 -11.75
C PHE A 473 -7.18 -15.96 -11.10
N LEU A 474 -7.50 -15.36 -9.95
CA LEU A 474 -8.78 -15.50 -9.28
C LEU A 474 -9.77 -14.48 -9.85
N MET A 475 -10.87 -14.97 -10.41
CA MET A 475 -11.97 -14.14 -10.91
C MET A 475 -13.16 -14.26 -9.98
N LYS A 476 -13.48 -13.20 -9.24
CA LYS A 476 -14.65 -13.17 -8.36
C LYS A 476 -15.96 -13.20 -9.16
N GLU A 477 -16.98 -13.82 -8.59
CA GLU A 477 -18.30 -13.89 -9.20
C GLU A 477 -18.81 -12.50 -9.60
N GLY A 478 -19.33 -12.39 -10.82
CA GLY A 478 -19.88 -11.16 -11.37
C GLY A 478 -18.84 -10.17 -11.92
N PHE A 479 -17.55 -10.38 -11.68
CA PHE A 479 -16.55 -9.42 -12.13
C PHE A 479 -16.20 -9.53 -13.62
N SER A 480 -16.25 -10.74 -14.18
CA SER A 480 -16.12 -10.94 -15.63
C SER A 480 -17.17 -10.16 -16.42
N GLN A 481 -18.41 -10.09 -15.92
CA GLN A 481 -19.49 -9.29 -16.52
C GLN A 481 -19.19 -7.79 -16.46
N LYS A 482 -18.54 -7.29 -15.40
CA LYS A 482 -18.09 -5.88 -15.33
C LYS A 482 -17.02 -5.58 -16.35
N LEU A 483 -16.06 -6.46 -16.53
CA LEU A 483 -15.02 -6.31 -17.56
C LEU A 483 -15.61 -6.37 -18.96
N ARG A 484 -16.53 -7.29 -19.22
CA ARG A 484 -17.28 -7.38 -20.47
C ARG A 484 -18.01 -6.07 -20.78
N ALA A 485 -18.80 -5.58 -19.84
CA ALA A 485 -19.55 -4.33 -20.00
C ALA A 485 -18.63 -3.12 -20.21
N PHE A 486 -17.50 -3.07 -19.51
CA PHE A 486 -16.50 -2.02 -19.71
C PHE A 486 -15.99 -1.97 -21.15
N VAL A 487 -15.65 -3.12 -21.73
CA VAL A 487 -15.18 -3.20 -23.14
C VAL A 487 -16.32 -2.92 -24.10
N GLU A 488 -17.49 -3.52 -23.88
CA GLU A 488 -18.65 -3.34 -24.75
C GLU A 488 -19.06 -1.87 -24.87
N ASN A 489 -18.92 -1.09 -23.81
CA ASN A 489 -19.22 0.33 -23.74
C ASN A 489 -18.08 1.26 -24.19
N GLY A 490 -17.02 0.74 -24.80
CA GLY A 490 -15.96 1.53 -25.42
C GLY A 490 -14.62 1.55 -24.67
N GLY A 491 -14.51 0.83 -23.54
CA GLY A 491 -13.26 0.72 -22.79
C GLY A 491 -12.22 -0.15 -23.49
N THR A 492 -10.96 0.08 -23.17
CA THR A 492 -9.84 -0.79 -23.53
C THR A 492 -9.38 -1.60 -22.33
N LEU A 493 -9.42 -2.93 -22.48
CA LEU A 493 -8.92 -3.89 -21.48
C LEU A 493 -7.57 -4.44 -21.95
N LEU A 494 -6.58 -4.49 -21.04
CA LEU A 494 -5.39 -5.31 -21.24
C LEU A 494 -5.36 -6.37 -20.14
N MET A 495 -5.51 -7.64 -20.52
CA MET A 495 -5.43 -8.80 -19.63
C MET A 495 -4.19 -9.61 -19.96
N THR A 496 -3.57 -10.21 -18.96
CA THR A 496 -2.33 -10.97 -19.16
C THR A 496 -2.54 -12.47 -18.98
N TYR A 497 -1.48 -13.22 -19.29
CA TYR A 497 -1.32 -14.62 -18.93
C TYR A 497 -1.79 -14.86 -17.48
N PHE A 498 -2.14 -16.10 -17.17
CA PHE A 498 -2.52 -16.52 -15.83
C PHE A 498 -3.73 -15.70 -15.29
N SER A 499 -4.76 -15.57 -16.13
CA SER A 499 -5.98 -14.81 -15.79
C SER A 499 -7.24 -15.65 -15.96
N GLY A 500 -8.25 -15.43 -15.11
CA GLY A 500 -9.56 -16.07 -15.18
C GLY A 500 -9.51 -17.59 -15.05
N VAL A 501 -8.63 -18.11 -14.19
CA VAL A 501 -8.38 -19.57 -14.06
C VAL A 501 -9.22 -20.18 -12.94
N VAL A 502 -9.32 -19.50 -11.79
CA VAL A 502 -10.03 -20.01 -10.62
C VAL A 502 -11.12 -19.06 -10.14
N ASP A 503 -12.11 -19.63 -9.46
CA ASP A 503 -13.19 -18.89 -8.82
C ASP A 503 -12.77 -18.26 -7.47
N ASP A 504 -13.73 -17.66 -6.77
CA ASP A 504 -13.51 -16.99 -5.50
C ASP A 504 -13.05 -17.90 -4.35
N SER A 505 -13.15 -19.20 -4.52
CA SER A 505 -12.68 -20.24 -3.57
C SER A 505 -11.39 -20.92 -4.01
N GLY A 506 -10.81 -20.50 -5.12
CA GLY A 506 -9.60 -21.11 -5.68
C GLY A 506 -9.85 -22.37 -6.49
N LEU A 507 -11.11 -22.69 -6.84
CA LEU A 507 -11.45 -23.80 -7.73
C LEU A 507 -11.28 -23.39 -9.20
N ALA A 508 -10.64 -24.26 -9.99
CA ALA A 508 -10.54 -24.04 -11.42
C ALA A 508 -11.93 -24.01 -12.07
N TYR A 509 -12.16 -22.98 -12.88
CA TYR A 509 -13.33 -22.91 -13.73
C TYR A 509 -13.31 -24.04 -14.77
N LEU A 510 -14.46 -24.62 -15.03
CA LEU A 510 -14.63 -25.56 -16.14
C LEU A 510 -14.90 -24.80 -17.43
N GLY A 511 -14.35 -25.29 -18.54
CA GLY A 511 -14.58 -24.69 -19.85
C GLY A 511 -13.44 -23.80 -20.39
N GLY A 512 -12.36 -23.66 -19.63
CA GLY A 512 -11.14 -22.97 -20.08
C GLY A 512 -11.02 -21.52 -19.59
N ALA A 513 -9.88 -20.94 -19.85
CA ALA A 513 -9.48 -19.60 -19.38
C ALA A 513 -9.24 -18.64 -20.56
N PRO A 514 -9.35 -17.33 -20.35
CA PRO A 514 -9.94 -16.65 -19.16
C PRO A 514 -11.46 -16.86 -19.07
N HIS A 515 -11.92 -17.28 -17.91
CA HIS A 515 -13.33 -17.62 -17.69
C HIS A 515 -14.26 -16.49 -18.12
N ASP A 516 -15.28 -16.84 -18.94
CA ASP A 516 -16.34 -15.94 -19.40
C ASP A 516 -15.84 -14.72 -20.22
N LEU A 517 -14.59 -14.72 -20.68
CA LEU A 517 -13.98 -13.60 -21.42
C LEU A 517 -13.30 -14.02 -22.73
N THR A 518 -13.37 -15.30 -23.11
CA THR A 518 -12.69 -15.78 -24.32
C THR A 518 -13.22 -15.13 -25.60
N ASP A 519 -14.50 -14.80 -25.67
CA ASP A 519 -15.12 -14.07 -26.78
C ASP A 519 -14.75 -12.58 -26.75
N VAL A 520 -14.64 -11.95 -25.59
CA VAL A 520 -14.18 -10.56 -25.44
C VAL A 520 -12.74 -10.42 -25.92
N LEU A 521 -11.89 -11.37 -25.54
CA LEU A 521 -10.46 -11.36 -25.87
C LEU A 521 -10.15 -11.93 -27.26
N GLY A 522 -11.04 -12.74 -27.83
CA GLY A 522 -10.82 -13.42 -29.10
C GLY A 522 -9.72 -14.49 -29.03
N VAL A 523 -9.39 -14.96 -27.84
CA VAL A 523 -8.40 -16.01 -27.58
C VAL A 523 -8.84 -16.86 -26.39
N ARG A 524 -8.28 -18.08 -26.32
CA ARG A 524 -8.41 -19.00 -25.19
C ARG A 524 -7.02 -19.45 -24.76
N ALA A 525 -6.68 -19.33 -23.51
CA ALA A 525 -5.44 -19.85 -22.97
C ALA A 525 -5.53 -21.38 -22.84
N THR A 526 -4.47 -22.10 -23.22
CA THR A 526 -4.45 -23.55 -23.21
C THR A 526 -3.37 -24.12 -22.31
N GLU A 527 -2.14 -23.68 -22.45
CA GLU A 527 -0.98 -24.20 -21.72
C GLU A 527 -0.16 -23.06 -21.14
N LEU A 528 0.47 -23.30 -20.01
CA LEU A 528 1.39 -22.37 -19.35
C LEU A 528 2.77 -23.01 -19.26
N ASP A 529 3.74 -22.46 -19.98
CA ASP A 529 5.15 -22.83 -19.90
C ASP A 529 5.91 -21.94 -18.90
N ALA A 530 6.71 -22.55 -18.06
CA ALA A 530 7.58 -21.85 -17.10
C ALA A 530 9.04 -21.99 -17.55
N LEU A 531 9.74 -20.87 -17.60
CA LEU A 531 11.11 -20.77 -18.10
C LEU A 531 12.11 -20.84 -16.95
N TYR A 532 13.19 -21.59 -17.16
CA TYR A 532 14.39 -21.46 -16.32
C TYR A 532 15.12 -20.14 -16.58
N PRO A 533 15.94 -19.64 -15.65
CA PRO A 533 16.66 -18.37 -15.83
C PRO A 533 17.57 -18.32 -17.08
N GLN A 534 18.05 -19.49 -17.55
CA GLN A 534 18.91 -19.60 -18.72
C GLN A 534 18.13 -19.77 -20.03
N ASP A 535 16.81 -20.00 -20.00
CA ASP A 535 16.01 -20.16 -21.20
C ASP A 535 15.87 -18.83 -21.94
N VAL A 536 15.88 -18.90 -23.26
CA VAL A 536 15.77 -17.75 -24.13
C VAL A 536 14.42 -17.77 -24.83
N GLN A 537 13.65 -16.70 -24.65
CA GLN A 537 12.40 -16.49 -25.37
C GLN A 537 12.23 -14.98 -25.66
N HIS A 538 11.58 -14.67 -26.78
CA HIS A 538 11.29 -13.31 -27.19
C HIS A 538 9.85 -13.13 -27.61
N MET A 539 9.35 -11.95 -27.40
CA MET A 539 8.17 -11.39 -28.05
C MET A 539 8.64 -10.67 -29.30
N VAL A 540 8.17 -11.07 -30.49
CA VAL A 540 8.62 -10.58 -31.79
C VAL A 540 7.47 -9.88 -32.51
N PHE A 541 7.65 -8.59 -32.80
CA PHE A 541 6.70 -7.79 -33.57
C PHE A 541 6.95 -7.93 -35.05
N PRO A 542 5.91 -7.67 -35.90
CA PRO A 542 6.04 -7.76 -37.39
C PRO A 542 7.10 -6.84 -38.00
N ASP A 543 7.44 -5.74 -37.33
CA ASP A 543 8.49 -4.78 -37.76
C ASP A 543 9.91 -5.23 -37.38
N GLY A 544 10.03 -6.40 -36.78
CA GLY A 544 11.32 -7.00 -36.36
C GLY A 544 11.81 -6.64 -34.96
N ARG A 545 11.09 -5.77 -34.23
CA ARG A 545 11.44 -5.51 -32.83
C ARG A 545 11.28 -6.78 -32.02
N ARG A 546 12.25 -7.04 -31.14
CA ARG A 546 12.29 -8.22 -30.27
C ARG A 546 12.51 -7.78 -28.84
N TYR A 547 11.73 -8.34 -27.92
CA TYR A 547 11.84 -8.08 -26.48
C TYR A 547 11.96 -9.41 -25.73
N ALA A 548 12.92 -9.50 -24.79
CA ALA A 548 13.13 -10.69 -24.00
C ALA A 548 11.90 -10.99 -23.13
N VAL A 549 11.61 -12.28 -23.00
CA VAL A 549 10.52 -12.83 -22.18
C VAL A 549 11.12 -13.77 -21.13
N HIS A 550 10.69 -13.66 -19.90
CA HIS A 550 11.17 -14.48 -18.80
C HIS A 550 10.01 -15.06 -17.99
N GLU A 551 10.32 -16.11 -17.25
CA GLU A 551 9.48 -16.75 -16.24
C GLU A 551 8.26 -17.50 -16.80
N LEU A 552 7.39 -16.84 -17.57
CA LEU A 552 6.11 -17.41 -17.98
C LEU A 552 5.77 -17.11 -19.45
N CYS A 553 5.35 -18.15 -20.15
CA CYS A 553 4.80 -18.11 -21.50
C CYS A 553 3.50 -18.91 -21.53
N GLU A 554 2.38 -18.26 -21.80
CA GLU A 554 1.12 -18.94 -22.00
C GLU A 554 0.91 -19.15 -23.51
N LEU A 555 0.31 -20.27 -23.89
CA LEU A 555 0.06 -20.64 -25.28
C LEU A 555 -1.42 -20.42 -25.58
N PRO A 556 -1.80 -19.28 -26.21
CA PRO A 556 -3.19 -19.02 -26.54
C PRO A 556 -3.61 -19.68 -27.84
N GLU A 557 -4.78 -20.27 -27.83
CA GLU A 557 -5.51 -20.64 -29.04
C GLU A 557 -6.22 -19.38 -29.57
N LYS A 558 -5.82 -18.94 -30.76
CA LYS A 558 -6.39 -17.77 -31.39
C LYS A 558 -7.74 -18.11 -32.00
N HIS A 559 -8.75 -17.30 -31.69
CA HIS A 559 -10.02 -17.27 -32.38
C HIS A 559 -10.07 -16.08 -33.33
N ASP A 560 -10.79 -15.02 -32.99
CA ASP A 560 -10.98 -13.86 -33.87
C ASP A 560 -9.99 -12.72 -33.67
N ALA A 561 -9.11 -12.84 -32.65
CA ALA A 561 -8.16 -11.77 -32.32
C ALA A 561 -7.12 -11.53 -33.44
N GLN A 562 -6.74 -10.28 -33.58
CA GLN A 562 -5.58 -9.87 -34.40
C GLN A 562 -4.29 -10.16 -33.62
N VAL A 563 -3.32 -10.78 -34.28
CA VAL A 563 -1.99 -11.03 -33.69
C VAL A 563 -1.13 -9.78 -33.87
N LEU A 564 -0.58 -9.28 -32.74
CA LEU A 564 0.33 -8.13 -32.71
C LEU A 564 1.79 -8.56 -32.56
N ALA A 565 2.05 -9.64 -31.85
CA ALA A 565 3.38 -10.21 -31.70
C ALA A 565 3.32 -11.73 -31.50
N GLU A 566 4.40 -12.41 -31.83
CA GLU A 566 4.55 -13.85 -31.78
C GLU A 566 5.77 -14.25 -30.95
N TYR A 567 5.79 -15.49 -30.42
CA TYR A 567 6.98 -16.08 -29.81
C TYR A 567 8.08 -16.31 -30.83
N GLY A 568 9.33 -16.06 -30.44
CA GLY A 568 10.48 -16.18 -31.32
C GLY A 568 11.17 -17.54 -31.30
N GLU A 569 11.10 -18.26 -30.18
CA GLU A 569 11.87 -19.49 -29.90
C GLU A 569 10.97 -20.62 -29.42
N ASP A 570 11.61 -21.80 -29.27
CA ASP A 570 11.01 -23.05 -28.79
C ASP A 570 10.00 -23.67 -29.78
N PHE A 571 9.33 -24.77 -29.36
CA PHE A 571 8.36 -25.47 -30.21
C PHE A 571 7.11 -24.63 -30.52
N TYR A 572 6.88 -23.58 -29.75
CA TYR A 572 5.76 -22.65 -29.96
C TYR A 572 6.17 -21.34 -30.66
N ALA A 573 7.36 -21.29 -31.25
CA ALA A 573 7.76 -20.17 -32.12
C ALA A 573 6.71 -19.93 -33.21
N GLY A 574 6.32 -18.66 -33.41
CA GLY A 574 5.26 -18.28 -34.34
C GLY A 574 3.84 -18.33 -33.77
N LEU A 575 3.63 -18.86 -32.56
CA LEU A 575 2.35 -18.73 -31.89
C LEU A 575 2.17 -17.31 -31.32
N PRO A 576 0.91 -16.84 -31.23
CA PRO A 576 0.63 -15.49 -30.73
C PRO A 576 1.07 -15.33 -29.26
N CYS A 577 1.70 -14.20 -28.93
CA CYS A 577 2.00 -13.83 -27.52
C CYS A 577 1.40 -12.46 -27.13
N LEU A 578 0.97 -11.67 -28.11
CA LEU A 578 0.20 -10.45 -27.88
C LEU A 578 -0.88 -10.34 -28.95
N THR A 579 -2.12 -10.17 -28.52
CA THR A 579 -3.28 -10.06 -29.42
C THR A 579 -4.14 -8.85 -29.08
N LYS A 580 -4.97 -8.44 -30.04
CA LYS A 580 -5.97 -7.36 -29.90
C LYS A 580 -7.27 -7.81 -30.53
N HIS A 581 -8.39 -7.57 -29.88
CA HIS A 581 -9.71 -7.94 -30.36
C HIS A 581 -10.71 -6.81 -30.14
N ALA A 582 -11.48 -6.46 -31.17
CA ALA A 582 -12.59 -5.53 -31.05
C ALA A 582 -13.81 -6.26 -30.47
N PHE A 583 -14.45 -5.67 -29.48
CA PHE A 583 -15.66 -6.20 -28.87
C PHE A 583 -16.60 -5.05 -28.47
N GLY A 584 -17.84 -5.10 -28.97
CA GLY A 584 -18.76 -3.97 -28.79
C GLY A 584 -18.19 -2.68 -29.38
N ALA A 585 -18.22 -1.60 -28.59
CA ALA A 585 -17.62 -0.32 -28.93
C ALA A 585 -16.14 -0.19 -28.51
N GLY A 586 -15.59 -1.17 -27.78
CA GLY A 586 -14.24 -1.16 -27.24
C GLY A 586 -13.32 -2.22 -27.83
N GLN A 587 -12.28 -2.53 -27.10
CA GLN A 587 -11.26 -3.49 -27.50
C GLN A 587 -10.57 -4.13 -26.30
N ALA A 588 -10.00 -5.32 -26.51
CA ALA A 588 -9.26 -6.05 -25.49
C ALA A 588 -7.92 -6.54 -26.04
N TYR A 589 -6.86 -6.32 -25.28
CA TYR A 589 -5.53 -6.88 -25.50
C TYR A 589 -5.35 -8.09 -24.60
N TYR A 590 -4.67 -9.11 -25.12
CA TYR A 590 -4.22 -10.25 -24.33
C TYR A 590 -2.72 -10.44 -24.48
N LEU A 591 -2.00 -10.32 -23.35
CA LEU A 591 -0.56 -10.51 -23.28
C LEU A 591 -0.26 -11.87 -22.66
N ALA A 592 0.11 -12.83 -23.49
CA ALA A 592 0.36 -14.22 -23.07
C ALA A 592 1.78 -14.45 -22.52
N ALA A 593 2.70 -13.54 -22.84
CA ALA A 593 4.10 -13.60 -22.42
C ALA A 593 4.37 -12.59 -21.29
N LYS A 594 5.36 -12.88 -20.44
CA LYS A 594 5.90 -11.92 -19.46
C LYS A 594 7.19 -11.30 -20.01
N PRO A 595 7.10 -10.16 -20.74
CA PRO A 595 8.28 -9.48 -21.26
C PRO A 595 9.04 -8.75 -20.15
N GLU A 596 10.28 -8.39 -20.43
CA GLU A 596 11.01 -7.41 -19.62
C GLU A 596 10.36 -6.04 -19.70
N GLN A 597 10.82 -5.09 -18.88
CA GLN A 597 10.24 -3.76 -18.75
C GLN A 597 10.17 -3.01 -20.10
N ASP A 598 11.22 -3.12 -20.95
CA ASP A 598 11.27 -2.47 -22.26
C ASP A 598 10.15 -2.95 -23.21
N GLY A 599 9.81 -4.23 -23.13
CA GLY A 599 8.68 -4.79 -23.89
C GLY A 599 7.33 -4.25 -23.43
N LEU A 600 7.13 -4.14 -22.12
CA LEU A 600 5.93 -3.49 -21.56
C LEU A 600 5.88 -2.00 -21.90
N ASP A 601 6.98 -1.30 -21.82
CA ASP A 601 7.08 0.13 -22.15
C ASP A 601 6.67 0.37 -23.63
N ALA A 602 7.11 -0.50 -24.54
CA ALA A 602 6.71 -0.43 -25.95
C ALA A 602 5.20 -0.62 -26.13
N ILE A 603 4.60 -1.61 -25.47
CA ILE A 603 3.16 -1.87 -25.51
C ILE A 603 2.38 -0.67 -24.97
N TYR A 604 2.73 -0.17 -23.80
CA TYR A 604 2.01 0.92 -23.16
C TYR A 604 2.22 2.27 -23.83
N THR A 605 3.36 2.51 -24.47
CA THR A 605 3.57 3.71 -25.30
C THR A 605 2.58 3.73 -26.46
N ALA A 606 2.39 2.60 -27.13
CA ALA A 606 1.43 2.48 -28.22
C ALA A 606 -0.02 2.66 -27.74
N ILE A 607 -0.40 1.99 -26.65
CA ILE A 607 -1.76 2.09 -26.09
C ILE A 607 -2.07 3.50 -25.61
N ALA A 608 -1.13 4.15 -24.90
CA ALA A 608 -1.31 5.50 -24.39
C ALA A 608 -1.51 6.52 -25.52
N ALA A 609 -0.78 6.37 -26.62
CA ALA A 609 -0.94 7.21 -27.81
C ALA A 609 -2.30 6.96 -28.47
N GLU A 610 -2.68 5.70 -28.70
CA GLU A 610 -3.97 5.33 -29.29
C GLU A 610 -5.15 5.88 -28.49
N LEU A 611 -5.10 5.80 -27.16
CA LEU A 611 -6.17 6.25 -26.28
C LEU A 611 -6.07 7.73 -25.90
N SER A 612 -5.03 8.43 -26.34
CA SER A 612 -4.75 9.82 -25.94
C SER A 612 -4.83 10.00 -24.41
N LEU A 613 -4.14 9.13 -23.67
CA LEU A 613 -4.14 9.20 -22.21
C LEU A 613 -3.49 10.51 -21.75
N PRO A 614 -4.11 11.24 -20.80
CA PRO A 614 -3.55 12.48 -20.28
C PRO A 614 -2.20 12.23 -19.59
N LYS A 615 -1.26 13.16 -19.78
CA LYS A 615 0.06 13.17 -19.17
C LYS A 615 0.28 14.44 -18.35
N ALA A 616 1.05 14.34 -17.28
CA ALA A 616 1.39 15.49 -16.44
C ALA A 616 2.21 16.55 -17.20
N MET A 617 3.07 16.11 -18.14
CA MET A 617 3.83 17.00 -19.05
C MET A 617 3.63 16.51 -20.47
N GLN A 618 3.44 17.45 -21.40
CA GLN A 618 3.25 17.13 -22.83
C GLN A 618 4.58 16.77 -23.51
N GLU A 619 5.65 17.51 -23.16
CA GLU A 619 6.98 17.23 -23.67
C GLU A 619 7.55 15.94 -23.09
N LYS A 620 8.29 15.22 -23.91
CA LYS A 620 8.98 14.01 -23.46
C LYS A 620 10.11 14.38 -22.51
N LEU A 621 10.04 13.84 -21.29
CA LEU A 621 11.08 14.00 -20.29
C LEU A 621 12.25 13.01 -20.52
N PRO A 622 13.46 13.36 -20.09
CA PRO A 622 14.58 12.43 -20.12
C PRO A 622 14.30 11.17 -19.31
N THR A 623 14.94 10.07 -19.66
CA THR A 623 14.82 8.81 -18.91
C THR A 623 15.17 9.01 -17.45
N GLY A 624 14.28 8.56 -16.54
CA GLY A 624 14.45 8.69 -15.11
C GLY A 624 13.96 10.01 -14.53
N VAL A 625 13.46 10.93 -15.34
CA VAL A 625 12.75 12.13 -14.92
C VAL A 625 11.26 11.91 -15.10
N ILE A 626 10.50 12.02 -14.02
CA ILE A 626 9.09 11.65 -13.96
C ILE A 626 8.26 12.87 -13.55
N ALA A 627 7.11 13.05 -14.18
CA ALA A 627 6.15 14.09 -13.82
C ALA A 627 4.86 13.48 -13.26
N THR A 628 4.38 14.06 -12.18
CA THR A 628 3.10 13.70 -11.54
C THR A 628 2.30 14.98 -11.29
N GLU A 629 1.01 14.98 -11.64
CA GLU A 629 0.16 16.17 -11.48
C GLU A 629 -0.66 16.12 -10.21
N ARG A 630 -0.64 17.24 -9.46
CA ARG A 630 -1.55 17.50 -8.35
C ARG A 630 -1.97 18.97 -8.33
N GLY A 631 -3.28 19.22 -8.32
CA GLY A 631 -3.82 20.57 -8.19
C GLY A 631 -3.44 21.51 -9.34
N GLY A 632 -3.20 21.00 -10.54
CA GLY A 632 -2.75 21.74 -11.70
C GLY A 632 -1.26 22.06 -11.71
N ALA A 633 -0.50 21.56 -10.73
CA ALA A 633 0.97 21.66 -10.70
C ALA A 633 1.60 20.30 -11.07
N ALA A 634 2.67 20.33 -11.87
CA ALA A 634 3.46 19.15 -12.21
C ALA A 634 4.67 19.04 -11.27
N PHE A 635 4.75 17.97 -10.52
CA PHE A 635 5.94 17.58 -9.77
C PHE A 635 6.87 16.85 -10.71
N VAL A 636 7.97 17.49 -11.10
CA VAL A 636 8.98 16.92 -12.00
C VAL A 636 10.18 16.48 -11.17
N GLN A 637 10.49 15.20 -11.20
CA GLN A 637 11.37 14.56 -10.24
C GLN A 637 12.43 13.72 -10.94
N ASN A 638 13.71 13.97 -10.62
CA ASN A 638 14.85 13.32 -11.23
C ASN A 638 15.40 12.17 -10.37
N TYR A 639 15.04 10.94 -10.74
CA TYR A 639 15.56 9.71 -10.12
C TYR A 639 16.74 9.07 -10.86
N SER A 640 17.22 9.71 -11.92
CA SER A 640 18.22 9.11 -12.81
C SER A 640 19.62 8.95 -12.22
N GLY A 641 19.88 9.58 -11.08
CA GLY A 641 21.21 9.58 -10.45
C GLY A 641 22.23 10.50 -11.12
N LYS A 642 21.82 11.30 -12.09
CA LYS A 642 22.68 12.25 -12.82
C LYS A 642 21.91 13.53 -13.17
N THR A 643 22.66 14.60 -13.48
CA THR A 643 22.09 15.84 -14.00
C THR A 643 21.42 15.57 -15.36
N GLN A 644 20.26 16.18 -15.60
CA GLN A 644 19.46 16.03 -16.80
C GLN A 644 19.13 17.38 -17.43
N GLN A 645 19.03 17.39 -18.75
CA GLN A 645 18.50 18.54 -19.50
C GLN A 645 17.02 18.31 -19.77
N VAL A 646 16.17 19.18 -19.22
CA VAL A 646 14.73 19.10 -19.31
C VAL A 646 14.20 20.24 -20.17
N THR A 647 13.48 19.93 -21.24
CA THR A 647 12.85 20.93 -22.11
C THR A 647 11.39 21.11 -21.73
N LEU A 648 10.98 22.37 -21.49
CA LEU A 648 9.64 22.75 -21.10
C LEU A 648 8.88 23.29 -22.33
N ASP A 649 7.60 22.95 -22.44
CA ASP A 649 6.68 23.34 -23.51
C ASP A 649 6.04 24.73 -23.33
N GLY A 650 6.56 25.53 -22.41
CA GLY A 650 6.04 26.85 -22.09
C GLY A 650 6.76 27.47 -20.90
N SER A 651 6.19 28.54 -20.34
CA SER A 651 6.68 29.15 -19.11
C SER A 651 5.97 28.61 -17.90
N TYR A 652 6.75 28.31 -16.86
CA TYR A 652 6.26 27.75 -15.61
C TYR A 652 6.80 28.53 -14.43
N GLU A 653 5.98 28.79 -13.44
CA GLU A 653 6.42 29.19 -12.10
C GLU A 653 6.87 27.93 -11.36
N GLU A 654 8.12 27.88 -10.92
CA GLU A 654 8.62 26.89 -9.97
C GLU A 654 8.21 27.30 -8.56
N MET A 655 7.26 26.57 -7.97
CA MET A 655 6.57 27.02 -6.75
C MET A 655 7.47 27.03 -5.52
N LEU A 656 8.54 26.22 -5.47
CA LEU A 656 9.44 26.15 -4.31
C LEU A 656 10.37 27.37 -4.23
N THR A 657 10.74 27.95 -5.35
CA THR A 657 11.69 29.09 -5.45
C THR A 657 11.03 30.38 -5.90
N GLY A 658 9.87 30.30 -6.56
CA GLY A 658 9.22 31.45 -7.21
C GLY A 658 9.85 31.86 -8.54
N GLU A 659 10.83 31.11 -9.04
CA GLU A 659 11.49 31.38 -10.32
C GLU A 659 10.60 31.00 -11.50
N VAL A 660 10.76 31.68 -12.62
CA VAL A 660 10.09 31.34 -13.88
C VAL A 660 11.06 30.53 -14.75
N LEU A 661 10.66 29.32 -15.08
CA LEU A 661 11.42 28.40 -15.94
C LEU A 661 10.77 28.27 -17.31
N SER A 662 11.58 28.28 -18.36
CA SER A 662 11.12 28.05 -19.74
C SER A 662 12.27 27.51 -20.60
N GLY A 663 11.91 26.87 -21.72
CA GLY A 663 12.92 26.28 -22.62
C GLY A 663 13.66 25.12 -21.98
N THR A 664 14.91 24.91 -22.36
CA THR A 664 15.75 23.83 -21.81
C THR A 664 16.44 24.29 -20.53
N GLN A 665 16.22 23.55 -19.47
CA GLN A 665 16.75 23.81 -18.12
C GLN A 665 17.57 22.63 -17.63
N GLU A 666 18.64 22.91 -16.89
CA GLU A 666 19.42 21.89 -16.20
C GLU A 666 18.77 21.49 -14.88
N MET A 667 18.46 20.22 -14.72
CA MET A 667 17.92 19.66 -13.49
C MET A 667 19.00 18.86 -12.76
N PRO A 668 19.35 19.23 -11.53
CA PRO A 668 20.40 18.55 -10.79
C PRO A 668 20.06 17.10 -10.43
N VAL A 669 21.07 16.34 -10.01
CA VAL A 669 20.90 15.02 -9.39
C VAL A 669 19.93 15.12 -8.23
N ASN A 670 18.94 14.21 -8.16
CA ASN A 670 17.89 14.19 -7.16
C ASN A 670 17.05 15.49 -7.11
N GLY A 671 17.05 16.26 -8.20
CA GLY A 671 16.29 17.49 -8.30
C GLY A 671 14.79 17.26 -8.32
N VAL A 672 14.05 18.23 -7.80
CA VAL A 672 12.59 18.28 -7.87
C VAL A 672 12.14 19.70 -8.17
N TRP A 673 11.23 19.83 -9.13
CA TRP A 673 10.52 21.06 -9.41
C TRP A 673 9.02 20.85 -9.22
N VAL A 674 8.33 21.87 -8.72
CA VAL A 674 6.86 21.89 -8.68
C VAL A 674 6.40 23.03 -9.59
N LEU A 675 5.99 22.64 -10.80
CA LEU A 675 5.77 23.57 -11.91
C LEU A 675 4.29 23.89 -12.12
N LYS A 676 3.95 25.16 -12.05
CA LYS A 676 2.62 25.68 -12.37
C LYS A 676 2.71 26.44 -13.69
N LYS A 677 1.98 26.00 -14.69
CA LYS A 677 2.00 26.65 -16.02
C LYS A 677 1.47 28.08 -15.91
N GLN A 678 2.21 29.03 -16.48
CA GLN A 678 1.75 30.41 -16.60
C GLN A 678 0.79 30.52 -17.76
N ALA A 679 -0.22 31.40 -17.62
CA ALA A 679 -1.26 31.62 -18.64
C ALA A 679 -0.69 32.21 -19.94
#